data_6ffdd8f320c7b634e84557c95e59af11
#
_entry.id   6ffdd8f320c7b634e84557c95e59af11
#
_cell.length_a   1.000
_cell.length_b   1.000
_cell.length_c   1.000
_cell.angle_alpha   90.00
_cell.angle_beta   90.00
_cell.angle_gamma   90.00
#
_symmetry.space_group_name_H-M   'P 1'
#
loop_
_entity.id
_entity.type
_entity.pdbx_description
1 polymer ?
#
loop_
_entity_poly.entity_id
_entity_poly.type
_entity_poly.pdbx_seq_one_letter_code
_entity_poly.pdbx_strand_id
1 'polypeptide(L)'
;MKNKRTMLAALLGLCVALPQQAQNKSIYHKGWIDFNKNGVKDVYEDPTQPVDKRVDDLLRQMNVNEKTCQLATLYGYGRVLKDSLPTERWKSEVWKDGIANIDEMLNGVGGKSHRVEQMLYPFSNHAEAINRVQRWFVEETRLGIPVDFSNEGIHGLNHTKATPLPAPIAIGSTWNRDLVYQAGTIAGQEARALGYTNVYAPILDVVRDPRWGRTLECYGEDPYLIASLGAEMVKGIQSQGVASTLKHYAVYSVPKGGRDGNCRTDPHVAPRELHQLYLYPFKKVIQEAHPMGVMSSYNDWDGVPVTASYYFLTELLREEYGFDGYVVSDSEAVEYVQTKHHVADTYDEAVRQVLEAGLNVRTHFTKPVDFILPIRRLLEQKKISMATIDKRVVEVLRVKFRLGLFDHPYVEDTKASDKVGGVDRNMDFVKQIQQQSLILLKNEGNLLPLDRQKIRKVLVTGPLADESNFMESRYGPNRLEKVTVLDGLRAYLKGRAEVVYAKGCDIVDKGWPATEILPSPLTDEEKADMAEAVQKAGDCDVIIAVLGEDEYRTGESRSRTSLDLPGRQQQLLEALYATGKPVVLVLINGQPLTINWADKHIPAILETWFPNCQGGTVIAETLLGEHNPGGKLTVTFPKSVGQIELNFPFKPGSHGAQPSSGPNGAGSTRVLGELYPFGYGLSYTTFDYSDLEVTPLEQSTQGDYTVRLKVTNTGKRAGDEVVQLYVRDKVSSVITYDSQLRGFERVSLQPGETKEVIFHLTPEDLQLLDRNMRWTVESGEFEFMVGASSQDIRLRQTVQALP
;
A
#
# COMPACT_ATOMS: atom_id res chain seq x y z
N MET A 1 -14.00 72.38 38.47
CA MET A 1 -12.75 72.78 37.79
C MET A 1 -11.97 71.46 37.49
N LYS A 2 -11.53 71.32 36.26
CA LYS A 2 -10.62 70.39 35.68
C LYS A 2 -11.20 69.04 35.19
N ASN A 3 -11.56 69.06 33.96
CA ASN A 3 -11.39 68.17 32.79
C ASN A 3 -10.85 66.74 32.99
N LYS A 4 -11.70 65.75 32.70
CA LYS A 4 -11.31 64.43 32.28
C LYS A 4 -11.23 64.39 30.74
N ARG A 5 -10.05 64.12 30.18
CA ARG A 5 -9.86 63.76 28.77
C ARG A 5 -9.93 62.26 28.66
N THR A 6 -10.90 61.74 27.94
CA THR A 6 -11.06 60.37 27.51
C THR A 6 -10.17 60.17 26.27
N MET A 7 -9.20 59.27 26.35
CA MET A 7 -8.39 58.85 25.21
C MET A 7 -9.08 57.62 24.59
N LEU A 8 -9.61 57.81 23.39
CA LEU A 8 -10.15 56.72 22.54
C LEU A 8 -8.97 56.13 21.80
N ALA A 9 -8.56 54.88 22.14
CA ALA A 9 -7.59 54.14 21.41
C ALA A 9 -8.27 53.50 20.20
N ALA A 10 -8.01 54.03 19.02
CA ALA A 10 -8.37 53.41 17.77
C ALA A 10 -7.40 52.21 17.48
N LEU A 11 -7.88 50.99 17.59
CA LEU A 11 -7.18 49.83 17.03
C LEU A 11 -7.29 49.90 15.50
N LEU A 12 -6.25 50.34 14.85
CA LEU A 12 -6.01 50.09 13.41
C LEU A 12 -5.58 48.65 13.24
N GLY A 13 -6.52 47.81 12.83
CA GLY A 13 -6.19 46.50 12.27
C GLY A 13 -5.41 46.69 10.96
N LEU A 14 -4.09 46.53 11.00
CA LEU A 14 -3.32 46.33 9.79
C LEU A 14 -3.68 44.94 9.21
N CYS A 15 -4.66 44.91 8.30
CA CYS A 15 -4.74 43.89 7.28
C CYS A 15 -3.49 44.06 6.41
N VAL A 16 -2.45 43.30 6.66
CA VAL A 16 -1.36 43.11 5.70
C VAL A 16 -1.95 42.33 4.53
N ALA A 17 -2.54 43.01 3.57
CA ALA A 17 -2.76 42.46 2.25
C ALA A 17 -1.36 42.12 1.70
N LEU A 18 -1.06 40.82 1.65
CA LEU A 18 0.08 40.32 0.87
C LEU A 18 -0.10 40.84 -0.55
N PRO A 19 0.93 41.43 -1.16
CA PRO A 19 0.80 41.89 -2.53
C PRO A 19 0.50 40.65 -3.38
N GLN A 20 -0.69 40.60 -3.98
CA GLN A 20 -0.93 39.77 -5.14
C GLN A 20 0.12 40.17 -6.16
N GLN A 21 1.11 39.27 -6.38
CA GLN A 21 2.02 39.46 -7.51
C GLN A 21 1.15 39.59 -8.76
N ALA A 22 1.24 40.70 -9.43
CA ALA A 22 0.51 40.93 -10.66
C ALA A 22 0.84 39.78 -11.61
N GLN A 23 -0.17 39.00 -11.96
CA GLN A 23 -0.06 38.03 -13.05
C GLN A 23 0.49 38.76 -14.27
N ASN A 24 1.52 38.22 -14.87
CA ASN A 24 2.00 38.73 -16.15
C ASN A 24 0.94 38.40 -17.20
N LYS A 25 -0.07 39.26 -17.31
CA LYS A 25 -1.26 39.06 -18.15
C LYS A 25 -0.94 38.83 -19.63
N SER A 26 0.32 39.05 -20.03
CA SER A 26 0.78 38.86 -21.40
C SER A 26 0.90 37.40 -21.82
N ILE A 27 1.10 36.44 -20.89
CA ILE A 27 1.28 35.02 -21.25
C ILE A 27 -0.02 34.21 -21.24
N TYR A 28 -1.08 34.67 -20.59
CA TYR A 28 -2.36 33.98 -20.51
C TYR A 28 -3.32 34.48 -21.59
N HIS A 29 -3.56 33.63 -22.59
CA HIS A 29 -4.45 33.91 -23.69
C HIS A 29 -5.76 33.10 -23.59
N LYS A 30 -6.75 33.46 -24.38
CA LYS A 30 -7.99 32.69 -24.42
C LYS A 30 -7.74 31.30 -25.02
N GLY A 31 -7.76 30.28 -24.13
CA GLY A 31 -7.63 28.86 -24.53
C GLY A 31 -6.20 28.38 -24.78
N TRP A 32 -5.18 29.14 -24.41
CA TRP A 32 -3.80 28.70 -24.41
C TRP A 32 -2.91 29.59 -23.53
N ILE A 33 -1.73 29.11 -23.16
CA ILE A 33 -0.73 29.82 -22.37
C ILE A 33 0.55 29.92 -23.21
N ASP A 34 1.11 31.15 -23.34
CA ASP A 34 2.41 31.42 -23.96
C ASP A 34 3.53 31.10 -23.00
N PHE A 35 3.87 29.83 -22.89
CA PHE A 35 4.84 29.34 -21.90
C PHE A 35 6.26 29.86 -22.16
N ASN A 36 6.66 29.96 -23.44
CA ASN A 36 7.99 30.44 -23.80
C ASN A 36 8.09 31.97 -23.95
N LYS A 37 7.00 32.72 -23.76
CA LYS A 37 6.91 34.19 -23.78
C LYS A 37 7.31 34.82 -25.14
N ASN A 38 7.12 34.09 -26.24
CA ASN A 38 7.48 34.58 -27.59
C ASN A 38 6.34 35.33 -28.30
N GLY A 39 5.12 35.31 -27.74
CA GLY A 39 3.94 35.96 -28.25
C GLY A 39 3.26 35.22 -29.41
N VAL A 40 3.70 34.00 -29.72
CA VAL A 40 3.17 33.15 -30.82
C VAL A 40 2.70 31.84 -30.22
N LYS A 41 1.56 31.33 -30.62
CA LYS A 41 1.05 30.04 -30.18
C LYS A 41 1.83 28.91 -30.87
N ASP A 42 2.77 28.31 -30.13
CA ASP A 42 3.55 27.17 -30.63
C ASP A 42 2.72 25.86 -30.61
N VAL A 43 3.21 24.82 -31.28
CA VAL A 43 2.49 23.53 -31.34
C VAL A 43 2.32 22.91 -29.93
N TYR A 44 3.33 23.04 -29.09
CA TYR A 44 3.23 22.48 -27.73
C TYR A 44 2.25 23.23 -26.80
N GLU A 45 1.92 24.48 -27.15
CA GLU A 45 0.98 25.33 -26.41
C GLU A 45 -0.46 25.20 -26.92
N ASP A 46 -0.65 24.50 -28.03
CA ASP A 46 -1.99 24.30 -28.64
C ASP A 46 -2.66 23.03 -28.12
N PRO A 47 -3.70 23.13 -27.24
CA PRO A 47 -4.38 21.96 -26.68
C PRO A 47 -5.13 21.12 -27.72
N THR A 48 -5.30 21.62 -28.95
CA THR A 48 -5.93 20.87 -30.03
C THR A 48 -4.98 19.92 -30.76
N GLN A 49 -3.67 20.02 -30.50
CA GLN A 49 -2.67 19.16 -31.13
C GLN A 49 -2.52 17.83 -30.36
N PRO A 50 -2.22 16.72 -31.07
CA PRO A 50 -1.89 15.45 -30.40
C PRO A 50 -0.71 15.58 -29.44
N VAL A 51 -0.77 14.87 -28.32
CA VAL A 51 0.26 14.90 -27.27
C VAL A 51 1.66 14.68 -27.82
N ASP A 52 1.87 13.67 -28.66
CA ASP A 52 3.21 13.38 -29.20
C ASP A 52 3.77 14.53 -30.05
N LYS A 53 2.92 15.23 -30.83
CA LYS A 53 3.36 16.42 -31.58
C LYS A 53 3.76 17.57 -30.64
N ARG A 54 3.02 17.73 -29.56
CA ARG A 54 3.31 18.75 -28.53
C ARG A 54 4.64 18.45 -27.84
N VAL A 55 4.87 17.18 -27.48
CA VAL A 55 6.13 16.71 -26.88
C VAL A 55 7.31 16.94 -27.82
N ASP A 56 7.18 16.54 -29.09
CA ASP A 56 8.25 16.72 -30.09
C ASP A 56 8.59 18.20 -30.32
N ASP A 57 7.59 19.07 -30.32
CA ASP A 57 7.79 20.49 -30.53
C ASP A 57 8.52 21.12 -29.32
N LEU A 58 8.08 20.82 -28.09
CA LEU A 58 8.75 21.29 -26.88
C LEU A 58 10.18 20.77 -26.77
N LEU A 59 10.42 19.46 -27.03
CA LEU A 59 11.74 18.86 -26.97
C LEU A 59 12.75 19.53 -27.88
N ARG A 60 12.32 19.92 -29.10
CA ARG A 60 13.17 20.67 -30.07
C ARG A 60 13.57 22.04 -29.57
N GLN A 61 12.74 22.69 -28.74
CA GLN A 61 13.01 24.00 -28.18
C GLN A 61 13.88 23.96 -26.93
N MET A 62 13.98 22.78 -26.27
CA MET A 62 14.76 22.61 -25.04
C MET A 62 16.26 22.57 -25.28
N ASN A 63 17.01 23.29 -24.46
CA ASN A 63 18.46 23.19 -24.36
C ASN A 63 18.88 22.07 -23.38
N VAL A 64 20.19 21.78 -23.31
CA VAL A 64 20.74 20.72 -22.44
C VAL A 64 20.39 20.93 -20.96
N ASN A 65 20.39 22.17 -20.50
CA ASN A 65 20.09 22.49 -19.11
C ASN A 65 18.65 22.13 -18.75
N GLU A 66 17.71 22.49 -19.61
CA GLU A 66 16.30 22.21 -19.43
C GLU A 66 16.01 20.71 -19.52
N LYS A 67 16.62 20.02 -20.50
CA LYS A 67 16.46 18.55 -20.65
C LYS A 67 16.95 17.81 -19.41
N THR A 68 18.14 18.15 -18.91
CA THR A 68 18.72 17.46 -17.74
C THR A 68 17.97 17.76 -16.45
N CYS A 69 17.33 18.90 -16.31
CA CYS A 69 16.47 19.24 -15.18
C CYS A 69 15.17 18.39 -15.16
N GLN A 70 14.66 17.93 -16.32
CA GLN A 70 13.49 17.04 -16.35
C GLN A 70 13.78 15.60 -15.95
N LEU A 71 14.99 15.31 -15.44
CA LEU A 71 15.38 13.96 -15.02
C LEU A 71 15.63 13.85 -13.50
N ALA A 72 15.29 14.86 -12.73
CA ALA A 72 15.51 14.87 -11.29
C ALA A 72 14.28 15.33 -10.50
N THR A 73 14.11 14.74 -9.30
CA THR A 73 13.17 15.17 -8.28
C THR A 73 13.76 16.24 -7.39
N LEU A 74 12.95 17.20 -6.98
CA LEU A 74 13.22 18.13 -5.89
C LEU A 74 12.29 17.81 -4.73
N TYR A 75 12.80 17.33 -3.60
CA TYR A 75 11.97 17.18 -2.41
C TYR A 75 11.51 18.52 -1.86
N GLY A 76 10.25 18.59 -1.51
CA GLY A 76 9.57 19.80 -1.06
C GLY A 76 10.07 20.38 0.25
N TYR A 77 9.30 21.36 0.74
CA TYR A 77 9.63 22.08 1.96
C TYR A 77 9.67 21.17 3.18
N GLY A 78 10.73 21.31 3.95
CA GLY A 78 10.98 20.51 5.14
C GLY A 78 11.95 19.33 4.90
N ARG A 79 12.10 18.89 3.67
CA ARG A 79 13.10 17.90 3.25
C ARG A 79 14.33 18.59 2.63
N VAL A 80 14.26 18.95 1.36
CA VAL A 80 15.35 19.60 0.60
C VAL A 80 15.11 21.07 0.41
N LEU A 81 13.92 21.47 -0.03
CA LEU A 81 13.56 22.88 -0.10
C LEU A 81 13.55 23.52 1.29
N LYS A 82 14.23 24.67 1.42
CA LYS A 82 14.26 25.44 2.66
C LYS A 82 13.24 26.57 2.67
N ASP A 83 12.71 26.90 1.51
CA ASP A 83 11.67 27.93 1.33
C ASP A 83 10.33 27.22 1.10
N SER A 84 9.29 27.57 1.86
CA SER A 84 7.94 27.06 1.67
C SER A 84 7.25 27.62 0.42
N LEU A 85 7.74 28.72 -0.08
CA LEU A 85 7.28 29.41 -1.28
C LEU A 85 8.49 29.95 -2.06
N PRO A 86 8.36 30.20 -3.38
CA PRO A 86 9.44 30.73 -4.21
C PRO A 86 10.02 32.03 -3.67
N THR A 87 11.34 32.15 -3.76
CA THR A 87 12.11 33.34 -3.39
C THR A 87 13.08 33.68 -4.52
N GLU A 88 13.67 34.88 -4.51
CA GLU A 88 14.70 35.31 -5.48
C GLU A 88 15.91 34.36 -5.52
N ARG A 89 16.19 33.65 -4.43
CA ARG A 89 17.23 32.62 -4.38
C ARG A 89 17.04 31.51 -5.40
N TRP A 90 15.81 31.18 -5.76
CA TRP A 90 15.52 30.11 -6.72
C TRP A 90 16.11 30.38 -8.12
N LYS A 91 16.29 31.67 -8.48
CA LYS A 91 16.95 32.08 -9.74
C LYS A 91 18.43 31.71 -9.81
N SER A 92 19.07 31.39 -8.67
CA SER A 92 20.47 30.92 -8.59
C SER A 92 20.59 29.39 -8.45
N GLU A 93 19.50 28.69 -8.24
CA GLU A 93 19.51 27.22 -8.11
C GLU A 93 19.36 26.52 -9.48
N VAL A 94 19.70 25.23 -9.54
CA VAL A 94 19.69 24.46 -10.79
C VAL A 94 18.29 24.40 -11.42
N TRP A 95 17.25 24.37 -10.60
CA TRP A 95 15.86 24.30 -11.07
C TRP A 95 15.34 25.61 -11.68
N LYS A 96 16.13 26.67 -11.76
CA LYS A 96 15.81 27.83 -12.63
C LYS A 96 15.59 27.43 -14.09
N ASP A 97 16.12 26.30 -14.51
CA ASP A 97 15.95 25.74 -15.84
C ASP A 97 14.80 24.70 -15.90
N GLY A 98 13.96 24.60 -14.84
CA GLY A 98 12.89 23.62 -14.68
C GLY A 98 13.26 22.43 -13.79
N ILE A 99 12.31 21.54 -13.54
CA ILE A 99 12.47 20.31 -12.78
C ILE A 99 11.43 19.25 -13.23
N ALA A 100 11.70 17.96 -13.07
CA ALA A 100 10.75 16.91 -13.40
C ALA A 100 9.54 16.98 -12.50
N ASN A 101 9.75 16.77 -11.21
CA ASN A 101 8.71 16.80 -10.19
C ASN A 101 9.21 17.41 -8.87
N ILE A 102 8.25 17.85 -8.05
CA ILE A 102 8.49 18.19 -6.64
C ILE A 102 7.71 17.18 -5.80
N ASP A 103 8.45 16.46 -4.94
CA ASP A 103 7.88 15.43 -4.09
C ASP A 103 7.63 15.93 -2.67
N GLU A 104 6.55 15.46 -2.04
CA GLU A 104 6.16 15.78 -0.65
C GLU A 104 6.07 17.29 -0.34
N MET A 105 5.67 18.12 -1.29
CA MET A 105 5.57 19.56 -1.04
C MET A 105 4.41 19.88 -0.09
N LEU A 106 4.73 20.38 1.11
CA LEU A 106 3.74 20.80 2.11
C LEU A 106 2.78 19.67 2.59
N ASN A 107 3.21 18.42 2.64
CA ASN A 107 2.40 17.31 3.14
C ASN A 107 2.28 17.24 4.69
N GLY A 108 2.90 18.16 5.41
CA GLY A 108 2.93 18.18 6.87
C GLY A 108 4.16 17.55 7.50
N VAL A 109 5.04 16.94 6.70
CA VAL A 109 6.33 16.40 7.15
C VAL A 109 7.34 17.55 7.28
N GLY A 110 8.01 17.65 8.42
CA GLY A 110 9.19 18.54 8.60
C GLY A 110 8.92 20.01 8.88
N GLY A 111 7.69 20.51 8.90
CA GLY A 111 7.39 21.91 9.19
C GLY A 111 6.53 22.11 10.45
N LYS A 112 7.10 22.67 11.53
CA LYS A 112 6.36 22.96 12.77
C LYS A 112 6.12 24.47 12.99
N SER A 113 6.35 25.34 12.00
CA SER A 113 6.07 26.75 12.18
C SER A 113 4.59 27.04 11.95
N HIS A 114 4.00 27.89 12.76
CA HIS A 114 2.59 28.32 12.62
C HIS A 114 2.25 28.81 11.20
N ARG A 115 3.20 29.45 10.51
CA ARG A 115 3.02 29.89 9.11
C ARG A 115 2.87 28.71 8.15
N VAL A 116 3.59 27.62 8.36
CA VAL A 116 3.48 26.42 7.53
C VAL A 116 2.18 25.68 7.81
N GLU A 117 1.78 25.56 9.07
CA GLU A 117 0.50 24.99 9.44
C GLU A 117 -0.68 25.71 8.78
N GLN A 118 -0.63 27.05 8.68
CA GLN A 118 -1.65 27.82 7.95
C GLN A 118 -1.66 27.56 6.44
N MET A 119 -0.55 27.07 5.85
CA MET A 119 -0.51 26.67 4.45
C MET A 119 -1.02 25.25 4.21
N LEU A 120 -1.03 24.40 5.25
CA LEU A 120 -1.49 23.02 5.12
C LEU A 120 -3.00 22.91 5.10
N TYR A 121 -3.69 23.79 5.83
CA TYR A 121 -5.14 23.73 6.00
C TYR A 121 -5.73 25.13 6.19
N PRO A 122 -6.94 25.44 5.70
CA PRO A 122 -7.81 24.56 4.88
C PRO A 122 -7.17 24.18 3.53
N PHE A 123 -7.76 23.25 2.81
CA PHE A 123 -7.23 22.74 1.53
C PHE A 123 -7.03 23.86 0.50
N SER A 124 -7.88 24.90 0.54
CA SER A 124 -7.73 26.09 -0.30
C SER A 124 -6.39 26.80 -0.11
N ASN A 125 -5.88 26.86 1.12
CA ASN A 125 -4.58 27.47 1.41
C ASN A 125 -3.43 26.63 0.85
N HIS A 126 -3.55 25.30 0.96
CA HIS A 126 -2.56 24.38 0.39
C HIS A 126 -2.52 24.48 -1.14
N ALA A 127 -3.69 24.43 -1.78
CA ALA A 127 -3.80 24.56 -3.24
C ALA A 127 -3.23 25.90 -3.74
N GLU A 128 -3.49 27.01 -3.01
CA GLU A 128 -2.90 28.32 -3.35
C GLU A 128 -1.38 28.32 -3.19
N ALA A 129 -0.85 27.66 -2.16
CA ALA A 129 0.61 27.54 -1.97
C ALA A 129 1.25 26.74 -3.11
N ILE A 130 0.65 25.61 -3.51
CA ILE A 130 1.11 24.82 -4.67
C ILE A 130 1.01 25.64 -5.96
N ASN A 131 -0.13 26.34 -6.19
CA ASN A 131 -0.29 27.22 -7.33
C ASN A 131 0.79 28.30 -7.42
N ARG A 132 1.23 28.84 -6.30
CA ARG A 132 2.34 29.84 -6.27
C ARG A 132 3.68 29.22 -6.66
N VAL A 133 3.93 27.98 -6.24
CA VAL A 133 5.12 27.24 -6.67
C VAL A 133 5.05 26.94 -8.16
N GLN A 134 3.94 26.42 -8.65
CA GLN A 134 3.72 26.12 -10.07
C GLN A 134 3.86 27.38 -10.94
N ARG A 135 3.27 28.51 -10.49
CA ARG A 135 3.34 29.78 -11.18
C ARG A 135 4.78 30.25 -11.40
N TRP A 136 5.65 30.05 -10.40
CA TRP A 136 7.06 30.38 -10.54
C TRP A 136 7.71 29.62 -11.70
N PHE A 137 7.46 28.31 -11.83
CA PHE A 137 8.00 27.53 -12.95
C PHE A 137 7.41 27.97 -14.28
N VAL A 138 6.12 28.23 -14.34
CA VAL A 138 5.44 28.68 -15.57
C VAL A 138 5.89 30.08 -15.99
N GLU A 139 6.00 31.04 -15.07
CA GLU A 139 6.25 32.44 -15.38
C GLU A 139 7.73 32.82 -15.41
N GLU A 140 8.58 32.24 -14.56
CA GLU A 140 9.98 32.68 -14.38
C GLU A 140 10.99 31.82 -15.15
N THR A 141 10.66 30.58 -15.56
CA THR A 141 11.55 29.76 -16.39
C THR A 141 11.34 30.03 -17.87
N ARG A 142 12.36 29.79 -18.71
CA ARG A 142 12.34 30.15 -20.12
C ARG A 142 11.23 29.50 -20.93
N LEU A 143 11.02 28.18 -20.75
CA LEU A 143 10.00 27.41 -21.47
C LEU A 143 8.72 27.16 -20.65
N GLY A 144 8.65 27.67 -19.42
CA GLY A 144 7.46 27.57 -18.58
C GLY A 144 6.97 26.16 -18.34
N ILE A 145 7.86 25.14 -18.37
CA ILE A 145 7.47 23.73 -18.23
C ILE A 145 6.88 23.49 -16.84
N PRO A 146 5.59 23.11 -16.73
CA PRO A 146 4.95 22.87 -15.45
C PRO A 146 5.58 21.70 -14.71
N VAL A 147 5.51 21.74 -13.37
CA VAL A 147 6.03 20.72 -12.49
C VAL A 147 4.93 19.68 -12.18
N ASP A 148 5.32 18.41 -12.14
CA ASP A 148 4.52 17.33 -11.56
C ASP A 148 4.71 17.33 -10.02
N PHE A 149 3.63 17.45 -9.24
CA PHE A 149 3.69 17.41 -7.78
C PHE A 149 3.31 16.03 -7.30
N SER A 150 4.29 15.27 -6.82
CA SER A 150 4.08 13.92 -6.29
C SER A 150 3.93 13.89 -4.78
N ASN A 151 3.23 12.88 -4.28
CA ASN A 151 3.10 12.59 -2.86
C ASN A 151 2.81 11.10 -2.64
N GLU A 152 3.07 10.60 -1.44
CA GLU A 152 2.70 9.27 -1.01
C GLU A 152 1.20 9.10 -0.80
N GLY A 153 0.67 7.85 -0.91
CA GLY A 153 -0.76 7.65 -0.78
C GLY A 153 -1.23 6.20 -0.75
N ILE A 154 -0.47 5.28 -0.13
CA ILE A 154 -0.81 3.84 -0.16
C ILE A 154 -2.04 3.46 0.67
N HIS A 155 -2.41 4.28 1.65
CA HIS A 155 -3.62 4.10 2.49
C HIS A 155 -4.30 5.46 2.79
N GLY A 156 -4.57 6.21 1.76
CA GLY A 156 -4.99 7.61 1.78
C GLY A 156 -3.80 8.53 1.53
N LEU A 157 -4.08 9.71 1.00
CA LEU A 157 -3.03 10.66 0.61
C LEU A 157 -2.20 11.09 1.83
N ASN A 158 -0.87 11.11 1.72
CA ASN A 158 0.03 11.52 2.80
C ASN A 158 -0.09 13.02 3.10
N HIS A 159 -1.13 13.38 3.81
CA HIS A 159 -1.40 14.74 4.29
C HIS A 159 -2.15 14.69 5.62
N THR A 160 -1.79 15.55 6.56
CA THR A 160 -2.31 15.53 7.95
C THR A 160 -3.84 15.69 8.09
N LYS A 161 -4.53 16.08 7.05
CA LYS A 161 -5.99 16.29 7.03
C LYS A 161 -6.70 15.48 5.95
N ALA A 162 -5.98 14.62 5.23
CA ALA A 162 -6.58 13.72 4.25
C ALA A 162 -7.32 12.55 4.93
N THR A 163 -8.09 11.82 4.14
CA THR A 163 -8.87 10.67 4.59
C THR A 163 -7.97 9.49 4.93
N PRO A 164 -7.93 9.02 6.18
CA PRO A 164 -7.11 7.89 6.60
C PRO A 164 -7.81 6.57 6.31
N LEU A 165 -7.13 5.68 5.62
CA LEU A 165 -7.57 4.31 5.40
C LEU A 165 -6.78 3.34 6.30
N PRO A 166 -7.26 2.10 6.52
CA PRO A 166 -6.47 1.08 7.19
C PRO A 166 -5.22 0.72 6.36
N ALA A 167 -4.27 0.02 6.98
CA ALA A 167 -3.07 -0.43 6.28
C ALA A 167 -3.41 -1.26 5.02
N PRO A 168 -2.60 -1.22 3.95
CA PRO A 168 -2.92 -1.93 2.70
C PRO A 168 -3.21 -3.43 2.86
N ILE A 169 -2.57 -4.13 3.79
CA ILE A 169 -2.89 -5.53 4.08
C ILE A 169 -4.33 -5.68 4.62
N ALA A 170 -4.81 -4.73 5.41
CA ALA A 170 -6.21 -4.69 5.85
C ALA A 170 -7.15 -4.34 4.69
N ILE A 171 -6.76 -3.39 3.81
CA ILE A 171 -7.52 -3.10 2.59
C ILE A 171 -7.63 -4.35 1.72
N GLY A 172 -6.53 -5.08 1.53
CA GLY A 172 -6.51 -6.37 0.82
C GLY A 172 -7.48 -7.38 1.44
N SER A 173 -7.55 -7.44 2.77
CA SER A 173 -8.41 -8.36 3.52
C SER A 173 -9.91 -8.11 3.34
N THR A 174 -10.30 -7.01 2.73
CA THR A 174 -11.70 -6.78 2.31
C THR A 174 -12.10 -7.64 1.12
N TRP A 175 -11.17 -8.06 0.27
CA TRP A 175 -11.44 -8.77 -0.99
C TRP A 175 -12.53 -8.08 -1.82
N ASN A 176 -12.52 -6.75 -1.86
CA ASN A 176 -13.58 -5.94 -2.45
C ASN A 176 -13.00 -4.90 -3.42
N ARG A 177 -13.13 -5.19 -4.72
CA ARG A 177 -12.64 -4.32 -5.81
C ARG A 177 -13.27 -2.94 -5.77
N ASP A 178 -14.57 -2.85 -5.52
CA ASP A 178 -15.31 -1.58 -5.53
C ASP A 178 -14.84 -0.66 -4.41
N LEU A 179 -14.58 -1.21 -3.21
CA LEU A 179 -14.02 -0.42 -2.11
C LEU A 179 -12.62 0.09 -2.41
N VAL A 180 -11.77 -0.71 -3.06
CA VAL A 180 -10.43 -0.29 -3.45
C VAL A 180 -10.46 0.78 -4.53
N TYR A 181 -11.35 0.64 -5.53
CA TYR A 181 -11.60 1.69 -6.52
C TYR A 181 -12.04 3.01 -5.86
N GLN A 182 -12.97 2.94 -4.91
CA GLN A 182 -13.44 4.11 -4.16
C GLN A 182 -12.35 4.71 -3.29
N ALA A 183 -11.51 3.88 -2.65
CA ALA A 183 -10.34 4.34 -1.90
C ALA A 183 -9.37 5.13 -2.78
N GLY A 184 -9.06 4.61 -3.98
CA GLY A 184 -8.26 5.29 -4.99
C GLY A 184 -8.90 6.59 -5.46
N THR A 185 -10.22 6.60 -5.67
CA THR A 185 -10.98 7.80 -6.05
C THR A 185 -10.87 8.89 -5.00
N ILE A 186 -11.02 8.55 -3.72
CA ILE A 186 -10.88 9.50 -2.60
C ILE A 186 -9.47 10.08 -2.54
N ALA A 187 -8.45 9.21 -2.62
CA ALA A 187 -7.04 9.65 -2.62
C ALA A 187 -6.73 10.57 -3.80
N GLY A 188 -7.22 10.24 -5.00
CA GLY A 188 -7.07 11.07 -6.19
C GLY A 188 -7.81 12.42 -6.09
N GLN A 189 -9.04 12.43 -5.56
CA GLN A 189 -9.80 13.66 -5.33
C GLN A 189 -9.08 14.61 -4.37
N GLU A 190 -8.59 14.08 -3.25
CA GLU A 190 -7.84 14.88 -2.27
C GLU A 190 -6.51 15.36 -2.83
N ALA A 191 -5.79 14.51 -3.58
CA ALA A 191 -4.57 14.92 -4.27
C ALA A 191 -4.83 16.08 -5.24
N ARG A 192 -5.83 15.95 -6.11
CA ARG A 192 -6.22 17.01 -7.05
C ARG A 192 -6.62 18.30 -6.37
N ALA A 193 -7.41 18.19 -5.29
CA ALA A 193 -7.89 19.35 -4.52
C ALA A 193 -6.74 20.10 -3.82
N LEU A 194 -5.70 19.40 -3.39
CA LEU A 194 -4.51 19.97 -2.77
C LEU A 194 -3.47 20.48 -3.78
N GLY A 195 -3.61 20.09 -5.07
CA GLY A 195 -2.71 20.49 -6.14
C GLY A 195 -1.62 19.46 -6.46
N TYR A 196 -1.66 18.27 -5.85
CA TYR A 196 -0.82 17.15 -6.27
C TYR A 196 -1.33 16.54 -7.56
N THR A 197 -0.42 16.10 -8.40
CA THR A 197 -0.70 15.58 -9.73
C THR A 197 -0.28 14.13 -9.90
N ASN A 198 0.39 13.55 -8.89
CA ASN A 198 0.87 12.18 -8.89
C ASN A 198 0.84 11.58 -7.47
N VAL A 199 0.38 10.35 -7.35
CA VAL A 199 0.34 9.60 -6.09
C VAL A 199 1.19 8.35 -6.22
N TYR A 200 2.14 8.15 -5.31
CA TYR A 200 3.01 6.96 -5.24
C TYR A 200 2.27 5.80 -4.59
N ALA A 201 1.33 5.22 -5.33
CA ALA A 201 0.48 4.09 -4.98
C ALA A 201 -0.06 3.44 -6.27
N PRO A 202 -0.48 2.14 -6.19
CA PRO A 202 -0.36 1.20 -5.10
C PRO A 202 1.03 0.54 -4.98
N ILE A 203 1.26 -0.13 -3.84
CA ILE A 203 2.36 -1.09 -3.71
C ILE A 203 1.88 -2.45 -4.24
N LEU A 204 2.63 -3.02 -5.19
CA LEU A 204 2.32 -4.30 -5.84
C LEU A 204 3.32 -5.41 -5.47
N ASP A 205 4.13 -5.20 -4.44
CA ASP A 205 5.05 -6.20 -3.94
C ASP A 205 4.29 -7.42 -3.42
N VAL A 206 4.76 -8.62 -3.81
CA VAL A 206 4.16 -9.89 -3.42
C VAL A 206 4.85 -10.41 -2.16
N VAL A 207 4.13 -10.56 -1.05
CA VAL A 207 4.70 -10.98 0.23
C VAL A 207 5.05 -12.47 0.19
N ARG A 208 6.34 -12.81 0.02
CA ARG A 208 6.82 -14.21 0.07
C ARG A 208 7.59 -14.52 1.34
N ASP A 209 8.10 -13.50 2.01
CA ASP A 209 8.69 -13.63 3.33
C ASP A 209 8.01 -12.63 4.30
N PRO A 210 7.10 -13.09 5.16
CA PRO A 210 6.33 -12.21 6.02
C PRO A 210 7.16 -11.54 7.13
N ARG A 211 8.45 -11.88 7.28
CA ARG A 211 9.38 -11.15 8.15
C ARG A 211 9.76 -9.79 7.60
N TRP A 212 9.54 -9.57 6.32
CA TRP A 212 9.78 -8.27 5.70
C TRP A 212 8.94 -7.18 6.35
N GLY A 213 9.58 -6.11 6.82
CA GLY A 213 8.91 -5.07 7.60
C GLY A 213 7.77 -4.36 6.87
N ARG A 214 7.83 -4.30 5.52
CA ARG A 214 6.81 -3.65 4.68
C ARG A 214 5.64 -4.57 4.28
N THR A 215 5.53 -5.75 4.86
CA THR A 215 4.40 -6.68 4.64
C THR A 215 3.04 -5.97 4.79
N LEU A 216 2.87 -5.13 5.81
CA LEU A 216 1.63 -4.37 6.04
C LEU A 216 1.28 -3.39 4.91
N GLU A 217 2.25 -2.99 4.10
CA GLU A 217 2.07 -2.03 3.00
C GLU A 217 1.59 -2.70 1.70
N CYS A 218 1.49 -4.04 1.68
CA CYS A 218 1.10 -4.84 0.52
C CYS A 218 -0.32 -5.38 0.67
N TYR A 219 -0.97 -5.70 -0.45
CA TYR A 219 -2.30 -6.32 -0.42
C TYR A 219 -2.28 -7.81 -0.03
N GLY A 220 -1.12 -8.47 -0.04
CA GLY A 220 -0.98 -9.86 0.37
C GLY A 220 0.13 -10.63 -0.34
N GLU A 221 -0.03 -11.97 -0.40
CA GLU A 221 0.95 -12.91 -0.94
C GLU A 221 0.58 -13.50 -2.31
N ASP A 222 -0.68 -13.34 -2.72
CA ASP A 222 -1.17 -13.89 -3.98
C ASP A 222 -1.11 -12.86 -5.11
N PRO A 223 -0.45 -13.18 -6.25
CA PRO A 223 -0.25 -12.22 -7.33
C PRO A 223 -1.54 -11.81 -8.05
N TYR A 224 -2.55 -12.71 -8.14
CA TYR A 224 -3.83 -12.41 -8.76
C TYR A 224 -4.66 -11.44 -7.92
N LEU A 225 -4.72 -11.66 -6.60
CA LEU A 225 -5.39 -10.76 -5.66
C LEU A 225 -4.76 -9.36 -5.72
N ILE A 226 -3.43 -9.28 -5.63
CA ILE A 226 -2.68 -8.02 -5.68
C ILE A 226 -2.93 -7.28 -7.00
N ALA A 227 -2.88 -7.99 -8.13
CA ALA A 227 -3.14 -7.41 -9.44
C ALA A 227 -4.57 -6.85 -9.54
N SER A 228 -5.56 -7.65 -9.11
CA SER A 228 -6.97 -7.27 -9.16
C SER A 228 -7.28 -6.02 -8.35
N LEU A 229 -6.79 -5.96 -7.11
CA LEU A 229 -7.00 -4.80 -6.23
C LEU A 229 -6.14 -3.61 -6.65
N GLY A 230 -4.90 -3.86 -7.07
CA GLY A 230 -3.99 -2.83 -7.55
C GLY A 230 -4.50 -2.11 -8.78
N ALA A 231 -5.08 -2.83 -9.74
CA ALA A 231 -5.70 -2.23 -10.92
C ALA A 231 -6.84 -1.27 -10.54
N GLU A 232 -7.69 -1.64 -9.58
CA GLU A 232 -8.79 -0.78 -9.14
C GLU A 232 -8.29 0.47 -8.39
N MET A 233 -7.23 0.37 -7.60
CA MET A 233 -6.60 1.53 -6.98
C MET A 233 -6.08 2.51 -8.04
N VAL A 234 -5.37 2.03 -9.06
CA VAL A 234 -4.87 2.86 -10.18
C VAL A 234 -6.02 3.54 -10.91
N LYS A 235 -7.04 2.77 -11.30
CA LYS A 235 -8.23 3.31 -11.99
C LYS A 235 -8.91 4.40 -11.16
N GLY A 236 -9.08 4.15 -9.85
CA GLY A 236 -9.66 5.12 -8.91
C GLY A 236 -8.87 6.43 -8.86
N ILE A 237 -7.55 6.38 -8.64
CA ILE A 237 -6.67 7.56 -8.61
C ILE A 237 -6.72 8.30 -9.94
N GLN A 238 -6.51 7.59 -11.06
CA GLN A 238 -6.41 8.20 -12.39
C GLN A 238 -7.74 8.74 -12.90
N SER A 239 -8.89 8.23 -12.43
CA SER A 239 -10.22 8.78 -12.74
C SER A 239 -10.36 10.24 -12.32
N GLN A 240 -9.50 10.73 -11.42
CA GLN A 240 -9.49 12.10 -10.92
C GLN A 240 -8.49 13.02 -11.64
N GLY A 241 -7.87 12.53 -12.72
CA GLY A 241 -6.85 13.28 -13.48
C GLY A 241 -5.53 13.43 -12.71
N VAL A 242 -5.20 12.47 -11.87
CA VAL A 242 -3.96 12.36 -11.09
C VAL A 242 -3.22 11.10 -11.51
N ALA A 243 -1.92 11.16 -11.71
CA ALA A 243 -1.12 9.99 -12.03
C ALA A 243 -1.05 9.02 -10.86
N SER A 244 -1.02 7.73 -11.16
CA SER A 244 -0.69 6.66 -10.22
C SER A 244 0.69 6.13 -10.58
N THR A 245 1.56 6.00 -9.58
CA THR A 245 2.92 5.45 -9.72
C THR A 245 3.03 4.15 -8.95
N LEU A 246 3.14 3.03 -9.69
CA LEU A 246 3.28 1.70 -9.12
C LEU A 246 4.62 1.53 -8.42
N LYS A 247 4.66 0.79 -7.30
CA LYS A 247 5.90 0.48 -6.59
C LYS A 247 5.86 -0.89 -5.90
N HIS A 248 7.02 -1.52 -5.61
CA HIS A 248 8.35 -1.15 -6.07
C HIS A 248 8.81 -2.14 -7.13
N TYR A 249 9.03 -1.70 -8.33
CA TYR A 249 9.39 -2.53 -9.48
C TYR A 249 10.90 -2.85 -9.48
N ALA A 250 11.32 -4.11 -9.17
CA ALA A 250 10.56 -5.27 -8.78
C ALA A 250 11.37 -6.21 -7.88
N VAL A 251 10.67 -7.25 -7.37
CA VAL A 251 11.29 -8.33 -6.56
C VAL A 251 11.87 -7.82 -5.24
N TYR A 252 11.22 -6.85 -4.63
CA TYR A 252 11.70 -6.13 -3.45
C TYR A 252 11.28 -6.77 -2.11
N SER A 253 10.19 -7.54 -2.09
CA SER A 253 9.46 -7.98 -0.90
C SER A 253 10.10 -9.14 -0.12
N VAL A 254 11.39 -9.08 0.12
CA VAL A 254 12.13 -10.06 0.94
C VAL A 254 13.06 -9.34 1.91
N PRO A 255 13.29 -9.86 3.14
CA PRO A 255 14.13 -9.21 4.14
C PRO A 255 15.59 -9.00 3.71
N LYS A 256 16.05 -9.78 2.74
CA LYS A 256 17.41 -9.68 2.21
C LYS A 256 17.61 -8.50 1.27
N GLY A 257 16.52 -7.95 0.72
CA GLY A 257 16.55 -6.89 -0.27
C GLY A 257 16.42 -5.48 0.29
N GLY A 258 16.70 -4.51 -0.54
CA GLY A 258 16.42 -3.11 -0.31
C GLY A 258 17.11 -2.49 0.89
N ARG A 259 16.40 -1.62 1.56
CA ARG A 259 16.87 -0.87 2.73
C ARG A 259 17.00 -1.72 3.99
N ASP A 260 16.18 -2.73 4.13
CA ASP A 260 16.15 -3.55 5.34
C ASP A 260 17.43 -4.35 5.51
N GLY A 261 18.11 -4.67 4.41
CA GLY A 261 19.28 -5.52 4.43
C GLY A 261 20.56 -4.77 4.76
N ASN A 262 21.18 -5.08 5.87
CA ASN A 262 22.61 -4.88 6.06
C ASN A 262 23.44 -5.96 5.36
N CYS A 263 22.81 -6.80 4.58
CA CYS A 263 23.39 -7.90 3.85
C CYS A 263 23.04 -7.78 2.36
N ARG A 264 23.14 -8.86 1.64
CA ARG A 264 22.85 -8.93 0.21
C ARG A 264 21.44 -8.45 -0.13
N THR A 265 21.33 -7.90 -1.30
CA THR A 265 20.09 -7.33 -1.82
C THR A 265 19.39 -8.22 -2.85
N ASP A 266 20.07 -9.25 -3.38
CA ASP A 266 19.50 -10.22 -4.30
C ASP A 266 18.53 -11.17 -3.57
N PRO A 267 17.25 -11.23 -3.98
CA PRO A 267 16.23 -12.09 -3.35
C PRO A 267 16.40 -13.59 -3.66
N HIS A 268 17.24 -13.99 -4.60
CA HIS A 268 17.43 -15.38 -5.08
C HIS A 268 16.18 -16.00 -5.69
N VAL A 269 15.47 -15.26 -6.49
CA VAL A 269 14.26 -15.72 -7.17
C VAL A 269 14.63 -16.28 -8.55
N ALA A 270 14.19 -17.52 -8.82
CA ALA A 270 14.38 -18.15 -10.11
C ALA A 270 13.60 -17.42 -11.22
N PRO A 271 14.09 -17.44 -12.49
CA PRO A 271 13.44 -16.68 -13.57
C PRO A 271 11.96 -17.00 -13.78
N ARG A 272 11.54 -18.27 -13.65
CA ARG A 272 10.14 -18.66 -13.79
C ARG A 272 9.27 -18.06 -12.69
N GLU A 273 9.73 -18.11 -11.47
CA GLU A 273 9.04 -17.55 -10.31
C GLU A 273 9.00 -16.02 -10.35
N LEU A 274 10.06 -15.39 -10.83
CA LEU A 274 10.09 -13.95 -11.10
C LEU A 274 8.89 -13.53 -11.94
N HIS A 275 8.62 -14.18 -13.06
CA HIS A 275 7.54 -13.83 -13.97
C HIS A 275 6.15 -14.25 -13.45
N GLN A 276 6.03 -15.43 -12.82
CA GLN A 276 4.75 -15.98 -12.40
C GLN A 276 4.22 -15.36 -11.11
N LEU A 277 5.09 -14.86 -10.23
CA LEU A 277 4.71 -14.27 -8.95
C LEU A 277 5.00 -12.77 -8.90
N TYR A 278 6.27 -12.39 -8.93
CA TYR A 278 6.69 -11.02 -8.59
C TYR A 278 6.39 -9.99 -9.67
N LEU A 279 6.50 -10.35 -10.93
CA LEU A 279 6.21 -9.46 -12.06
C LEU A 279 4.75 -9.53 -12.53
N TYR A 280 4.03 -10.59 -12.19
CA TYR A 280 2.64 -10.77 -12.61
C TYR A 280 1.74 -9.59 -12.23
N PRO A 281 1.74 -9.06 -10.98
CA PRO A 281 0.90 -7.92 -10.64
C PRO A 281 1.23 -6.67 -11.44
N PHE A 282 2.51 -6.38 -11.65
CA PHE A 282 2.95 -5.23 -12.45
C PHE A 282 2.49 -5.36 -13.90
N LYS A 283 2.73 -6.51 -14.53
CA LYS A 283 2.31 -6.78 -15.90
C LYS A 283 0.81 -6.57 -16.07
N LYS A 284 0.00 -7.19 -15.20
CA LYS A 284 -1.46 -7.13 -15.27
C LYS A 284 -1.98 -5.70 -15.04
N VAL A 285 -1.50 -5.01 -14.01
CA VAL A 285 -1.94 -3.65 -13.71
C VAL A 285 -1.55 -2.66 -14.81
N ILE A 286 -0.36 -2.81 -15.40
CA ILE A 286 0.07 -1.98 -16.54
C ILE A 286 -0.87 -2.17 -17.72
N GLN A 287 -1.22 -3.41 -18.05
CA GLN A 287 -2.07 -3.74 -19.19
C GLN A 287 -3.54 -3.36 -18.98
N GLU A 288 -4.06 -3.45 -17.74
CA GLU A 288 -5.48 -3.23 -17.43
C GLU A 288 -5.82 -1.80 -17.00
N ALA A 289 -4.88 -1.11 -16.34
CA ALA A 289 -5.14 0.20 -15.72
C ALA A 289 -4.25 1.33 -16.26
N HIS A 290 -3.24 1.03 -17.07
CA HIS A 290 -2.36 2.00 -17.73
C HIS A 290 -1.81 3.08 -16.78
N PRO A 291 -1.07 2.72 -15.72
CA PRO A 291 -0.48 3.68 -14.79
C PRO A 291 0.49 4.62 -15.51
N MET A 292 0.58 5.87 -15.03
CA MET A 292 1.45 6.89 -15.63
C MET A 292 2.87 6.87 -15.07
N GLY A 293 3.10 6.20 -13.92
CA GLY A 293 4.41 6.10 -13.30
C GLY A 293 4.73 4.69 -12.79
N VAL A 294 6.02 4.39 -12.69
CA VAL A 294 6.57 3.20 -12.03
C VAL A 294 7.79 3.62 -11.23
N MET A 295 7.89 3.15 -9.98
CA MET A 295 9.05 3.37 -9.12
C MET A 295 9.92 2.13 -9.09
N SER A 296 11.20 2.25 -9.49
CA SER A 296 12.17 1.15 -9.44
C SER A 296 12.64 0.87 -8.02
N SER A 297 12.91 -0.39 -7.71
CA SER A 297 13.26 -0.87 -6.37
C SER A 297 14.75 -0.73 -6.03
N TYR A 298 15.09 -1.00 -4.75
CA TYR A 298 16.46 -0.90 -4.21
C TYR A 298 17.35 -2.11 -4.48
N ASN A 299 16.75 -3.28 -4.70
CA ASN A 299 17.45 -4.55 -4.77
C ASN A 299 18.09 -4.82 -6.14
N ASP A 300 18.94 -5.79 -6.18
CA ASP A 300 19.40 -6.43 -7.40
C ASP A 300 18.64 -7.75 -7.65
N TRP A 301 18.72 -8.24 -8.87
CA TRP A 301 18.31 -9.59 -9.25
C TRP A 301 19.41 -10.22 -10.08
N ASP A 302 19.89 -11.39 -9.63
CA ASP A 302 21.00 -12.11 -10.26
C ASP A 302 22.24 -11.22 -10.46
N GLY A 303 22.56 -10.39 -9.46
CA GLY A 303 23.73 -9.52 -9.41
C GLY A 303 23.60 -8.20 -10.19
N VAL A 304 22.46 -7.90 -10.81
CA VAL A 304 22.22 -6.64 -11.53
C VAL A 304 21.20 -5.80 -10.76
N PRO A 305 21.56 -4.57 -10.30
CA PRO A 305 20.60 -3.67 -9.65
C PRO A 305 19.39 -3.39 -10.55
N VAL A 306 18.17 -3.58 -10.05
CA VAL A 306 16.96 -3.39 -10.86
C VAL A 306 16.90 -1.98 -11.43
N THR A 307 17.26 -0.95 -10.65
CA THR A 307 17.31 0.44 -11.09
C THR A 307 18.31 0.69 -12.25
N ALA A 308 19.31 -0.18 -12.43
CA ALA A 308 20.30 -0.13 -13.53
C ALA A 308 20.14 -1.27 -14.53
N SER A 309 19.03 -1.99 -14.52
CA SER A 309 18.80 -3.15 -15.38
C SER A 309 18.02 -2.78 -16.64
N TYR A 310 18.65 -2.87 -17.79
CA TYR A 310 18.00 -2.71 -19.10
C TYR A 310 16.89 -3.76 -19.30
N TYR A 311 17.13 -4.99 -18.84
CA TYR A 311 16.15 -6.08 -18.87
C TYR A 311 14.84 -5.69 -18.17
N PHE A 312 14.93 -5.20 -16.91
CA PHE A 312 13.73 -4.81 -16.18
C PHE A 312 13.09 -3.53 -16.74
N LEU A 313 13.89 -2.46 -16.90
CA LEU A 313 13.32 -1.13 -17.16
C LEU A 313 13.00 -0.89 -18.64
N THR A 314 13.57 -1.66 -19.55
CA THR A 314 13.32 -1.50 -20.99
C THR A 314 12.67 -2.73 -21.61
N GLU A 315 13.33 -3.91 -21.59
CA GLU A 315 12.81 -5.10 -22.27
C GLU A 315 11.46 -5.55 -21.69
N LEU A 316 11.39 -5.76 -20.37
CA LEU A 316 10.15 -6.19 -19.73
C LEU A 316 9.13 -5.06 -19.63
N LEU A 317 9.51 -3.96 -18.98
CA LEU A 317 8.55 -2.91 -18.63
C LEU A 317 7.94 -2.23 -19.85
N ARG A 318 8.79 -1.82 -20.80
CA ARG A 318 8.35 -1.04 -21.97
C ARG A 318 8.00 -1.90 -23.18
N GLU A 319 8.88 -2.85 -23.51
CA GLU A 319 8.74 -3.61 -24.77
C GLU A 319 7.74 -4.76 -24.63
N GLU A 320 7.75 -5.48 -23.48
CA GLU A 320 6.84 -6.60 -23.25
C GLU A 320 5.50 -6.15 -22.66
N TYR A 321 5.51 -5.32 -21.58
CA TYR A 321 4.27 -4.94 -20.88
C TYR A 321 3.59 -3.73 -21.48
N GLY A 322 4.27 -2.97 -22.35
CA GLY A 322 3.70 -1.80 -23.04
C GLY A 322 3.59 -0.54 -22.18
N PHE A 323 4.40 -0.43 -21.10
CA PHE A 323 4.43 0.76 -20.26
C PHE A 323 4.97 1.98 -21.04
N ASP A 324 4.20 3.06 -21.06
CA ASP A 324 4.50 4.30 -21.80
C ASP A 324 4.54 5.58 -20.94
N GLY A 325 4.58 5.40 -19.62
CA GLY A 325 4.80 6.46 -18.64
C GLY A 325 6.28 6.71 -18.35
N TYR A 326 6.61 7.27 -17.16
CA TYR A 326 8.00 7.45 -16.74
C TYR A 326 8.36 6.61 -15.52
N VAL A 327 9.65 6.26 -15.42
CA VAL A 327 10.21 5.54 -14.28
C VAL A 327 10.90 6.52 -13.35
N VAL A 328 10.47 6.55 -12.09
CA VAL A 328 11.17 7.25 -10.99
C VAL A 328 11.96 6.23 -10.17
N SER A 329 13.14 6.58 -9.69
CA SER A 329 13.85 5.71 -8.73
C SER A 329 13.21 5.79 -7.36
N ASP A 330 13.29 4.73 -6.56
CA ASP A 330 13.13 4.87 -5.12
C ASP A 330 14.25 5.76 -4.56
N SER A 331 14.05 6.34 -3.37
CA SER A 331 14.98 7.30 -2.77
C SER A 331 16.33 6.64 -2.48
N GLU A 332 17.42 7.19 -3.06
CA GLU A 332 18.78 6.66 -2.98
C GLU A 332 19.10 5.42 -3.85
N ALA A 333 18.14 4.85 -4.59
CA ALA A 333 18.40 3.65 -5.37
C ALA A 333 19.47 3.85 -6.46
N VAL A 334 19.61 5.06 -7.00
CA VAL A 334 20.69 5.41 -7.96
C VAL A 334 22.05 5.39 -7.27
N GLU A 335 22.14 5.98 -6.09
CA GLU A 335 23.35 6.03 -5.27
C GLU A 335 23.81 4.65 -4.85
N TYR A 336 22.86 3.75 -4.59
CA TYR A 336 23.15 2.36 -4.20
C TYR A 336 23.85 1.55 -5.30
N VAL A 337 23.70 1.90 -6.56
CA VAL A 337 24.47 1.28 -7.67
C VAL A 337 25.98 1.37 -7.41
N GLN A 338 26.45 2.51 -6.86
CA GLN A 338 27.81 2.69 -6.43
C GLN A 338 28.06 2.25 -4.99
N THR A 339 27.26 2.75 -4.04
CA THR A 339 27.62 2.70 -2.61
C THR A 339 27.27 1.40 -1.92
N LYS A 340 26.28 0.65 -2.43
CA LYS A 340 25.77 -0.59 -1.84
C LYS A 340 26.02 -1.81 -2.74
N HIS A 341 25.71 -1.70 -4.03
CA HIS A 341 25.89 -2.79 -4.99
C HIS A 341 27.33 -2.88 -5.53
N HIS A 342 28.08 -1.76 -5.52
CA HIS A 342 29.48 -1.69 -6.00
C HIS A 342 29.66 -2.13 -7.45
N VAL A 343 28.67 -1.88 -8.31
CA VAL A 343 28.73 -2.20 -9.76
C VAL A 343 29.12 -0.99 -10.61
N ALA A 344 29.35 0.15 -9.99
CA ALA A 344 29.92 1.34 -10.60
C ALA A 344 31.08 1.86 -9.73
N ASP A 345 32.20 2.23 -10.35
CA ASP A 345 33.39 2.76 -9.67
C ASP A 345 33.22 4.24 -9.28
N THR A 346 32.39 4.97 -10.01
CA THR A 346 32.08 6.38 -9.78
C THR A 346 30.57 6.61 -9.82
N TYR A 347 30.12 7.70 -9.20
CA TYR A 347 28.72 8.09 -9.26
C TYR A 347 28.29 8.48 -10.69
N ASP A 348 29.18 9.12 -11.48
CA ASP A 348 28.89 9.42 -12.88
C ASP A 348 28.63 8.13 -13.69
N GLU A 349 29.37 7.06 -13.41
CA GLU A 349 29.14 5.75 -14.03
C GLU A 349 27.79 5.15 -13.61
N ALA A 350 27.42 5.24 -12.32
CA ALA A 350 26.10 4.84 -11.85
C ALA A 350 24.97 5.59 -12.57
N VAL A 351 25.13 6.92 -12.70
CA VAL A 351 24.18 7.78 -13.44
C VAL A 351 24.06 7.35 -14.90
N ARG A 352 25.17 7.01 -15.57
CA ARG A 352 25.15 6.52 -16.96
C ARG A 352 24.35 5.22 -17.06
N GLN A 353 24.67 4.24 -16.19
CA GLN A 353 24.02 2.92 -16.19
C GLN A 353 22.49 3.03 -16.03
N VAL A 354 22.01 3.80 -15.05
CA VAL A 354 20.57 3.91 -14.81
C VAL A 354 19.82 4.60 -15.94
N LEU A 355 20.38 5.63 -16.56
CA LEU A 355 19.77 6.33 -17.70
C LEU A 355 19.71 5.45 -18.96
N GLU A 356 20.77 4.71 -19.25
CA GLU A 356 20.82 3.74 -20.37
C GLU A 356 19.87 2.57 -20.14
N ALA A 357 19.73 2.11 -18.88
CA ALA A 357 18.80 1.05 -18.50
C ALA A 357 17.33 1.44 -18.70
N GLY A 358 16.98 2.71 -18.52
CA GLY A 358 15.59 3.14 -18.69
C GLY A 358 15.02 4.00 -17.58
N LEU A 359 15.80 4.38 -16.57
CA LEU A 359 15.37 5.32 -15.53
C LEU A 359 15.15 6.71 -16.13
N ASN A 360 14.06 7.38 -15.75
CA ASN A 360 13.79 8.76 -16.14
C ASN A 360 14.18 9.75 -15.05
N VAL A 361 13.70 9.56 -13.83
CA VAL A 361 13.77 10.55 -12.78
C VAL A 361 14.45 9.98 -11.54
N ARG A 362 15.52 10.62 -11.10
CA ARG A 362 16.21 10.26 -9.85
C ARG A 362 15.52 10.91 -8.67
N THR A 363 15.21 10.13 -7.63
CA THR A 363 14.67 10.59 -6.35
C THR A 363 15.71 10.46 -5.24
N HIS A 364 15.94 11.54 -4.48
CA HIS A 364 16.87 11.53 -3.36
C HIS A 364 16.68 12.73 -2.42
N PHE A 365 17.04 12.56 -1.14
CA PHE A 365 16.96 13.60 -0.10
C PHE A 365 18.10 14.63 -0.16
N THR A 366 18.79 14.73 -1.30
CA THR A 366 19.79 15.79 -1.60
C THR A 366 19.31 16.68 -2.72
N LYS A 367 20.07 17.73 -3.01
CA LYS A 367 19.71 18.65 -4.08
C LYS A 367 19.75 17.98 -5.46
N PRO A 368 18.84 18.34 -6.39
CA PRO A 368 18.83 17.80 -7.75
C PRO A 368 20.14 18.02 -8.51
N VAL A 369 20.89 19.06 -8.17
CA VAL A 369 22.19 19.38 -8.78
C VAL A 369 23.18 18.21 -8.70
N ASP A 370 23.10 17.38 -7.68
CA ASP A 370 23.97 16.22 -7.47
C ASP A 370 23.78 15.14 -8.54
N PHE A 371 22.63 15.09 -9.20
CA PHE A 371 22.35 14.19 -10.33
C PHE A 371 22.49 14.90 -11.69
N ILE A 372 22.05 16.15 -11.78
CA ILE A 372 22.01 16.91 -13.03
C ILE A 372 23.43 17.21 -13.56
N LEU A 373 24.36 17.61 -12.69
CA LEU A 373 25.73 17.90 -13.12
C LEU A 373 26.50 16.66 -13.64
N PRO A 374 26.41 15.47 -13.00
CA PRO A 374 26.91 14.24 -13.59
C PRO A 374 26.41 13.98 -15.02
N ILE A 375 25.11 14.13 -15.28
CA ILE A 375 24.57 13.97 -16.65
C ILE A 375 25.23 14.92 -17.63
N ARG A 376 25.38 16.20 -17.27
CA ARG A 376 26.03 17.21 -18.13
C ARG A 376 27.49 16.88 -18.41
N ARG A 377 28.26 16.43 -17.38
CA ARG A 377 29.64 15.95 -17.56
C ARG A 377 29.72 14.74 -18.49
N LEU A 378 28.84 13.76 -18.34
CA LEU A 378 28.78 12.59 -19.21
C LEU A 378 28.50 12.95 -20.68
N LEU A 379 27.61 13.92 -20.94
CA LEU A 379 27.34 14.47 -22.27
C LEU A 379 28.58 15.17 -22.85
N GLU A 380 29.25 16.03 -22.08
CA GLU A 380 30.47 16.72 -22.49
C GLU A 380 31.60 15.73 -22.83
N GLN A 381 31.72 14.67 -22.03
CA GLN A 381 32.68 13.58 -22.24
C GLN A 381 32.27 12.58 -23.34
N LYS A 382 31.08 12.72 -23.93
CA LYS A 382 30.49 11.81 -24.91
C LYS A 382 30.36 10.37 -24.42
N LYS A 383 30.20 10.18 -23.10
CA LYS A 383 29.97 8.88 -22.46
C LYS A 383 28.50 8.47 -22.47
N ILE A 384 27.58 9.41 -22.63
CA ILE A 384 26.17 9.21 -22.88
C ILE A 384 25.74 10.05 -24.09
N SER A 385 24.76 9.57 -24.86
CA SER A 385 24.28 10.28 -26.04
C SER A 385 23.13 11.24 -25.68
N MET A 386 22.99 12.35 -26.46
CA MET A 386 21.82 13.20 -26.34
C MET A 386 20.52 12.45 -26.69
N ALA A 387 20.57 11.48 -27.58
CA ALA A 387 19.41 10.66 -27.93
C ALA A 387 18.90 9.82 -26.75
N THR A 388 19.80 9.34 -25.87
CA THR A 388 19.41 8.66 -24.62
C THR A 388 18.69 9.63 -23.68
N ILE A 389 19.21 10.84 -23.52
CA ILE A 389 18.58 11.88 -22.70
C ILE A 389 17.21 12.27 -23.27
N ASP A 390 17.13 12.53 -24.58
CA ASP A 390 15.89 12.90 -25.25
C ASP A 390 14.81 11.82 -25.08
N LYS A 391 15.16 10.53 -25.19
CA LYS A 391 14.23 9.43 -24.94
C LYS A 391 13.66 9.49 -23.51
N ARG A 392 14.51 9.74 -22.49
CA ARG A 392 14.05 9.84 -21.09
C ARG A 392 13.17 11.06 -20.86
N VAL A 393 13.53 12.21 -21.44
CA VAL A 393 12.77 13.46 -21.32
C VAL A 393 11.40 13.37 -22.00
N VAL A 394 11.31 12.76 -23.18
CA VAL A 394 10.03 12.53 -23.90
C VAL A 394 9.02 11.80 -23.03
N GLU A 395 9.45 10.77 -22.31
CA GLU A 395 8.57 9.97 -21.44
C GLU A 395 8.04 10.83 -20.27
N VAL A 396 8.86 11.68 -19.66
CA VAL A 396 8.44 12.62 -18.60
C VAL A 396 7.47 13.67 -19.15
N LEU A 397 7.80 14.30 -20.29
CA LEU A 397 6.94 15.32 -20.91
C LEU A 397 5.58 14.74 -21.31
N ARG A 398 5.55 13.51 -21.88
CA ARG A 398 4.31 12.84 -22.26
C ARG A 398 3.34 12.72 -21.07
N VAL A 399 3.84 12.33 -19.89
CA VAL A 399 3.00 12.26 -18.69
C VAL A 399 2.51 13.65 -18.29
N LYS A 400 3.36 14.68 -18.29
CA LYS A 400 2.94 16.06 -17.98
C LYS A 400 1.84 16.56 -18.94
N PHE A 401 1.92 16.23 -20.23
CA PHE A 401 0.87 16.57 -21.20
C PHE A 401 -0.42 15.78 -20.96
N ARG A 402 -0.33 14.48 -20.67
CA ARG A 402 -1.49 13.64 -20.33
C ARG A 402 -2.21 14.08 -19.06
N LEU A 403 -1.48 14.61 -18.09
CA LEU A 403 -2.03 15.21 -16.87
C LEU A 403 -2.70 16.57 -17.14
N GLY A 404 -2.61 17.09 -18.38
CA GLY A 404 -3.16 18.40 -18.73
C GLY A 404 -2.44 19.58 -18.12
N LEU A 405 -1.19 19.42 -17.64
CA LEU A 405 -0.45 20.50 -16.97
C LEU A 405 -0.13 21.68 -17.89
N PHE A 406 -0.04 21.46 -19.21
CA PHE A 406 0.13 22.52 -20.21
C PHE A 406 -1.18 23.19 -20.63
N ASP A 407 -2.32 22.70 -20.16
CA ASP A 407 -3.62 23.28 -20.46
C ASP A 407 -4.22 23.90 -19.19
N HIS A 408 -4.06 23.23 -18.04
CA HIS A 408 -4.56 23.61 -16.73
C HIS A 408 -3.49 23.39 -15.65
N PRO A 409 -2.43 24.23 -15.57
CA PRO A 409 -1.31 24.01 -14.67
C PRO A 409 -1.66 24.25 -13.19
N TYR A 410 -2.81 24.83 -12.89
CA TYR A 410 -3.21 25.28 -11.56
C TYR A 410 -4.47 24.59 -11.06
N VAL A 411 -4.66 24.57 -9.74
CA VAL A 411 -5.97 24.36 -9.14
C VAL A 411 -6.77 25.64 -9.38
N GLU A 412 -7.76 25.60 -10.28
CA GLU A 412 -8.49 26.80 -10.75
C GLU A 412 -9.38 27.41 -9.67
N ASP A 413 -10.16 26.59 -8.96
CA ASP A 413 -10.99 27.01 -7.84
C ASP A 413 -10.46 26.45 -6.52
N THR A 414 -9.49 27.17 -5.95
CA THR A 414 -8.87 26.77 -4.68
C THR A 414 -9.87 26.74 -3.52
N LYS A 415 -10.96 27.50 -3.57
CA LYS A 415 -12.01 27.48 -2.53
C LYS A 415 -12.90 26.25 -2.63
N ALA A 416 -13.10 25.71 -3.84
CA ALA A 416 -13.80 24.45 -4.00
C ALA A 416 -13.06 23.28 -3.35
N SER A 417 -11.73 23.37 -3.22
CA SER A 417 -10.91 22.34 -2.55
C SER A 417 -11.37 22.08 -1.10
N ASP A 418 -11.86 23.10 -0.39
CA ASP A 418 -12.36 22.94 0.98
C ASP A 418 -13.63 22.08 1.08
N LYS A 419 -14.26 21.78 -0.06
CA LYS A 419 -15.48 20.96 -0.14
C LYS A 419 -15.19 19.51 -0.58
N VAL A 420 -13.97 19.20 -0.99
CA VAL A 420 -13.65 17.92 -1.65
C VAL A 420 -13.32 16.84 -0.66
N GLY A 421 -12.45 17.09 0.29
CA GLY A 421 -11.88 16.03 1.11
C GLY A 421 -11.80 16.34 2.60
N GLY A 422 -11.16 15.44 3.27
CA GLY A 422 -10.87 15.47 4.69
C GLY A 422 -11.60 14.39 5.47
N VAL A 423 -11.01 14.08 6.62
CA VAL A 423 -11.44 13.03 7.54
C VAL A 423 -12.95 13.02 7.79
N ASP A 424 -13.52 14.18 8.14
CA ASP A 424 -14.94 14.26 8.57
C ASP A 424 -15.92 13.89 7.44
N ARG A 425 -15.53 14.12 6.21
CA ARG A 425 -16.42 13.92 5.06
C ARG A 425 -16.53 12.46 4.64
N ASN A 426 -15.45 11.72 4.75
CA ASN A 426 -15.36 10.33 4.29
C ASN A 426 -15.42 9.31 5.43
N MET A 427 -15.84 9.74 6.63
CA MET A 427 -15.80 8.90 7.83
C MET A 427 -16.66 7.62 7.71
N ASP A 428 -17.81 7.70 7.05
CA ASP A 428 -18.66 6.52 6.82
C ASP A 428 -17.96 5.50 5.93
N PHE A 429 -17.24 5.96 4.88
CA PHE A 429 -16.45 5.10 4.03
C PHE A 429 -15.26 4.50 4.79
N VAL A 430 -14.56 5.33 5.59
CA VAL A 430 -13.46 4.87 6.45
C VAL A 430 -13.95 3.76 7.39
N LYS A 431 -15.10 3.96 8.03
CA LYS A 431 -15.71 2.94 8.89
C LYS A 431 -16.07 1.67 8.12
N GLN A 432 -16.64 1.79 6.94
CA GLN A 432 -17.03 0.65 6.11
C GLN A 432 -15.84 -0.21 5.70
N ILE A 433 -14.76 0.41 5.21
CA ILE A 433 -13.57 -0.34 4.79
C ILE A 433 -12.87 -1.01 5.97
N GLN A 434 -12.85 -0.37 7.14
CA GLN A 434 -12.34 -0.96 8.37
C GLN A 434 -13.19 -2.14 8.84
N GLN A 435 -14.52 -2.03 8.82
CA GLN A 435 -15.42 -3.13 9.16
C GLN A 435 -15.20 -4.34 8.26
N GLN A 436 -15.09 -4.12 6.93
CA GLN A 436 -14.91 -5.22 5.97
C GLN A 436 -13.52 -5.86 6.03
N SER A 437 -12.54 -5.21 6.65
CA SER A 437 -11.17 -5.75 6.80
C SER A 437 -10.99 -6.65 8.02
N LEU A 438 -11.92 -6.66 9.00
CA LEU A 438 -11.78 -7.45 10.22
C LEU A 438 -11.96 -8.93 9.95
N ILE A 439 -11.05 -9.76 10.48
CA ILE A 439 -10.98 -11.20 10.23
C ILE A 439 -11.19 -11.96 11.53
N LEU A 440 -12.23 -12.78 11.61
CA LEU A 440 -12.44 -13.68 12.73
C LEU A 440 -11.64 -14.97 12.50
N LEU A 441 -10.54 -15.13 13.22
CA LEU A 441 -9.67 -16.31 13.09
C LEU A 441 -10.21 -17.51 13.87
N LYS A 442 -10.82 -17.29 15.04
CA LYS A 442 -11.33 -18.35 15.90
C LYS A 442 -12.56 -17.89 16.67
N ASN A 443 -13.54 -18.80 16.89
CA ASN A 443 -14.74 -18.53 17.68
C ASN A 443 -15.33 -19.81 18.28
N GLU A 444 -14.61 -20.44 19.20
CA GLU A 444 -15.07 -21.65 19.86
C GLU A 444 -16.28 -21.38 20.78
N GLY A 445 -17.24 -22.28 20.75
CA GLY A 445 -18.44 -22.18 21.56
C GLY A 445 -19.32 -20.97 21.23
N ASN A 446 -19.08 -20.30 20.11
CA ASN A 446 -19.75 -19.05 19.73
C ASN A 446 -19.63 -17.99 20.85
N LEU A 447 -18.43 -17.82 21.43
CA LEU A 447 -18.16 -16.80 22.44
C LEU A 447 -18.46 -15.41 21.89
N LEU A 448 -18.08 -15.16 20.65
CA LEU A 448 -18.43 -13.93 19.92
C LEU A 448 -19.68 -14.16 19.03
N PRO A 449 -20.54 -13.15 18.89
CA PRO A 449 -20.50 -11.87 19.57
C PRO A 449 -20.88 -11.98 21.06
N LEU A 450 -20.30 -11.13 21.88
CA LEU A 450 -20.54 -11.08 23.31
C LEU A 450 -21.99 -10.69 23.59
N ASP A 451 -22.62 -11.42 24.52
CA ASP A 451 -23.99 -11.15 24.93
C ASP A 451 -24.05 -9.97 25.91
N ARG A 452 -24.43 -8.79 25.42
CA ARG A 452 -24.56 -7.56 26.19
C ARG A 452 -25.51 -7.63 27.36
N GLN A 453 -26.43 -8.58 27.37
CA GLN A 453 -27.38 -8.75 28.47
C GLN A 453 -26.76 -9.50 29.65
N LYS A 454 -25.76 -10.34 29.38
CA LYS A 454 -25.06 -11.16 30.37
C LYS A 454 -23.84 -10.49 30.96
N ILE A 455 -23.16 -9.65 30.18
CA ILE A 455 -21.93 -9.00 30.60
C ILE A 455 -22.22 -7.83 31.52
N ARG A 456 -21.54 -7.78 32.67
CA ARG A 456 -21.60 -6.71 33.67
C ARG A 456 -20.27 -6.00 33.85
N LYS A 457 -19.15 -6.73 33.68
CA LYS A 457 -17.82 -6.19 33.86
C LYS A 457 -16.83 -6.80 32.88
N VAL A 458 -16.11 -5.96 32.17
CA VAL A 458 -15.13 -6.33 31.13
C VAL A 458 -13.76 -5.81 31.51
N LEU A 459 -12.75 -6.66 31.48
CA LEU A 459 -11.36 -6.21 31.52
C LEU A 459 -10.89 -5.99 30.07
N VAL A 460 -10.37 -4.80 29.77
CA VAL A 460 -9.60 -4.51 28.56
C VAL A 460 -8.14 -4.38 28.96
N THR A 461 -7.26 -5.15 28.37
CA THR A 461 -5.85 -5.21 28.79
C THR A 461 -4.91 -5.45 27.59
N GLY A 462 -3.64 -5.22 27.80
CA GLY A 462 -2.61 -5.32 26.77
C GLY A 462 -2.08 -3.97 26.33
N PRO A 463 -0.86 -3.94 25.77
CA PRO A 463 -0.15 -2.70 25.44
C PRO A 463 -0.83 -1.89 24.36
N LEU A 464 -1.69 -2.51 23.52
CA LEU A 464 -2.40 -1.86 22.42
C LEU A 464 -3.84 -1.48 22.76
N ALA A 465 -4.29 -1.75 24.00
CA ALA A 465 -5.68 -1.51 24.40
C ALA A 465 -6.05 -0.02 24.45
N ASP A 466 -5.16 0.83 24.94
CA ASP A 466 -5.34 2.28 25.12
C ASP A 466 -4.27 3.09 24.37
N GLU A 467 -3.72 2.54 23.28
CA GLU A 467 -2.69 3.20 22.49
C GLU A 467 -3.22 3.59 21.11
N SER A 468 -3.18 4.86 20.79
CA SER A 468 -3.67 5.37 19.52
C SER A 468 -2.59 5.45 18.44
N ASN A 469 -1.30 5.57 18.82
CA ASN A 469 -0.21 5.73 17.84
C ASN A 469 0.10 4.46 17.05
N PHE A 470 -0.31 3.29 17.56
CA PHE A 470 -0.02 1.98 16.96
C PHE A 470 -1.01 1.53 15.89
N MET A 471 -2.00 2.37 15.59
CA MET A 471 -3.03 2.08 14.60
C MET A 471 -2.73 2.70 13.24
N GLU A 472 -1.59 3.36 13.07
CA GLU A 472 -1.12 3.97 11.82
C GLU A 472 -0.13 3.07 11.07
N SER A 473 -0.05 3.32 9.77
CA SER A 473 1.01 2.85 8.89
C SER A 473 1.70 4.07 8.26
N ARG A 474 2.92 3.92 7.75
CA ARG A 474 3.62 4.98 7.00
C ARG A 474 2.97 5.25 5.64
N TYR A 475 3.34 6.35 5.01
CA TYR A 475 2.96 6.71 3.63
C TYR A 475 1.47 6.96 3.41
N GLY A 476 0.80 7.43 4.44
CA GLY A 476 -0.59 7.89 4.43
C GLY A 476 -0.83 9.01 5.41
N PRO A 477 -2.09 9.42 5.64
CA PRO A 477 -2.44 10.44 6.60
C PRO A 477 -1.89 10.13 7.99
N ASN A 478 -1.35 11.14 8.65
CA ASN A 478 -0.71 11.00 9.96
C ASN A 478 -1.23 12.05 10.95
N ARG A 479 -0.96 11.85 12.25
CA ARG A 479 -1.36 12.76 13.34
C ARG A 479 -2.87 12.97 13.46
N LEU A 480 -3.64 11.91 13.24
CA LEU A 480 -5.08 11.92 13.37
C LEU A 480 -5.50 11.51 14.79
N GLU A 481 -6.63 12.04 15.23
CA GLU A 481 -7.29 11.51 16.44
C GLU A 481 -7.86 10.12 16.12
N LYS A 482 -7.62 9.17 17.00
CA LYS A 482 -8.01 7.77 16.83
C LYS A 482 -8.78 7.29 18.04
N VAL A 483 -9.79 6.48 17.79
CA VAL A 483 -10.53 5.78 18.85
C VAL A 483 -9.77 4.54 19.25
N THR A 484 -9.29 4.46 20.49
CA THR A 484 -8.64 3.27 21.04
C THR A 484 -9.65 2.13 21.25
N VAL A 485 -9.18 0.88 21.36
CA VAL A 485 -10.07 -0.27 21.66
C VAL A 485 -10.79 -0.06 23.00
N LEU A 486 -10.08 0.49 23.97
CA LEU A 486 -10.63 0.81 25.29
C LEU A 486 -11.75 1.86 25.19
N ASP A 487 -11.54 2.93 24.42
CA ASP A 487 -12.53 3.99 24.24
C ASP A 487 -13.77 3.49 23.47
N GLY A 488 -13.56 2.69 22.43
CA GLY A 488 -14.65 2.06 21.68
C GLY A 488 -15.53 1.21 22.60
N LEU A 489 -14.93 0.32 23.38
CA LEU A 489 -15.68 -0.53 24.33
C LEU A 489 -16.36 0.28 25.43
N ARG A 490 -15.71 1.29 25.98
CA ARG A 490 -16.34 2.20 26.95
C ARG A 490 -17.56 2.91 26.37
N ALA A 491 -17.47 3.38 25.13
CA ALA A 491 -18.59 4.06 24.47
C ALA A 491 -19.79 3.13 24.27
N TYR A 492 -19.55 1.92 23.75
CA TYR A 492 -20.61 0.94 23.43
C TYR A 492 -21.22 0.27 24.67
N LEU A 493 -20.47 0.12 25.77
CA LEU A 493 -20.93 -0.49 27.03
C LEU A 493 -21.41 0.54 28.05
N LYS A 494 -21.37 1.85 27.74
CA LYS A 494 -21.79 2.93 28.64
C LYS A 494 -23.20 2.69 29.19
N GLY A 495 -23.32 2.66 30.54
CA GLY A 495 -24.58 2.45 31.23
C GLY A 495 -25.07 1.00 31.23
N ARG A 496 -24.30 0.03 30.72
CA ARG A 496 -24.65 -1.39 30.64
C ARG A 496 -23.68 -2.29 31.39
N ALA A 497 -22.37 -2.07 31.17
CA ALA A 497 -21.32 -2.81 31.82
C ALA A 497 -20.17 -1.89 32.25
N GLU A 498 -19.48 -2.28 33.33
CA GLU A 498 -18.25 -1.64 33.77
C GLU A 498 -17.09 -2.08 32.87
N VAL A 499 -16.30 -1.14 32.32
CA VAL A 499 -15.09 -1.41 31.58
C VAL A 499 -13.89 -0.99 32.42
N VAL A 500 -13.14 -1.96 32.91
CA VAL A 500 -11.89 -1.76 33.64
C VAL A 500 -10.69 -1.93 32.71
N TYR A 501 -9.61 -1.24 33.02
CA TYR A 501 -8.39 -1.29 32.23
C TYR A 501 -7.18 -1.67 33.10
N ALA A 502 -6.28 -2.44 32.54
CA ALA A 502 -4.92 -2.67 33.02
C ALA A 502 -3.98 -2.77 31.82
N LYS A 503 -2.81 -2.18 31.90
CA LYS A 503 -1.81 -2.25 30.82
C LYS A 503 -1.31 -3.70 30.61
N GLY A 504 -0.97 -4.39 31.68
CA GLY A 504 -0.50 -5.77 31.70
C GLY A 504 0.96 -5.95 31.30
N CYS A 505 1.41 -5.35 30.20
CA CYS A 505 2.82 -5.33 29.79
C CYS A 505 3.09 -4.18 28.80
N ASP A 506 4.36 -3.94 28.51
CA ASP A 506 4.79 -3.12 27.36
C ASP A 506 4.69 -3.92 26.05
N ILE A 507 4.75 -3.23 24.91
CA ILE A 507 4.76 -3.89 23.59
C ILE A 507 5.99 -4.78 23.45
N VAL A 508 7.15 -4.26 23.87
CA VAL A 508 8.42 -4.98 23.92
C VAL A 508 9.10 -4.74 25.24
N ASP A 509 9.87 -5.70 25.73
CA ASP A 509 10.73 -5.53 26.90
C ASP A 509 11.96 -4.65 26.58
N LYS A 510 12.63 -4.18 27.63
CA LYS A 510 13.80 -3.28 27.51
C LYS A 510 15.00 -3.88 26.76
N GLY A 511 15.05 -5.21 26.61
CA GLY A 511 16.14 -5.92 25.94
C GLY A 511 15.81 -6.31 24.50
N TRP A 512 14.59 -6.07 24.06
CA TRP A 512 14.16 -6.40 22.69
C TRP A 512 15.01 -5.65 21.62
N PRO A 513 15.35 -6.26 20.48
CA PRO A 513 15.00 -7.61 20.00
C PRO A 513 15.93 -8.74 20.47
N ALA A 514 16.99 -8.47 21.22
CA ALA A 514 17.93 -9.51 21.67
C ALA A 514 17.25 -10.57 22.56
N THR A 515 16.21 -10.19 23.31
CA THR A 515 15.44 -11.08 24.16
C THR A 515 14.55 -12.08 23.42
N GLU A 516 14.30 -11.89 22.13
CA GLU A 516 13.67 -12.92 21.28
C GLU A 516 14.60 -14.14 21.12
N ILE A 517 15.91 -13.93 21.14
CA ILE A 517 16.91 -14.99 20.96
C ILE A 517 17.38 -15.53 22.33
N LEU A 518 17.63 -14.63 23.27
CA LEU A 518 18.09 -14.96 24.61
C LEU A 518 17.15 -14.33 25.65
N PRO A 519 16.06 -15.04 26.05
CA PRO A 519 15.08 -14.52 26.98
C PRO A 519 15.69 -14.12 28.32
N SER A 520 15.31 -12.96 28.85
CA SER A 520 15.66 -12.48 30.17
C SER A 520 14.53 -12.76 31.18
N PRO A 521 14.82 -12.91 32.49
CA PRO A 521 13.81 -12.98 33.52
C PRO A 521 12.93 -11.71 33.52
N LEU A 522 11.68 -11.87 34.00
CA LEU A 522 10.78 -10.72 34.20
C LEU A 522 11.35 -9.81 35.31
N THR A 523 11.32 -8.51 35.06
CA THR A 523 11.62 -7.47 36.07
C THR A 523 10.49 -7.40 37.10
N ASP A 524 10.71 -6.71 38.19
CA ASP A 524 9.67 -6.55 39.22
C ASP A 524 8.53 -5.64 38.73
N GLU A 525 8.82 -4.68 37.83
CA GLU A 525 7.83 -3.83 37.16
C GLU A 525 6.92 -4.68 36.22
N GLU A 526 7.52 -5.52 35.38
CA GLU A 526 6.77 -6.42 34.49
C GLU A 526 5.88 -7.41 35.27
N LYS A 527 6.38 -7.94 36.41
CA LYS A 527 5.57 -8.80 37.27
C LYS A 527 4.41 -8.05 37.94
N ALA A 528 4.63 -6.79 38.35
CA ALA A 528 3.60 -5.96 38.97
C ALA A 528 2.50 -5.62 37.98
N ASP A 529 2.85 -5.22 36.73
CA ASP A 529 1.88 -4.90 35.66
C ASP A 529 1.02 -6.11 35.29
N MET A 530 1.63 -7.30 35.14
CA MET A 530 0.90 -8.55 34.92
C MET A 530 0.00 -8.93 36.08
N ALA A 531 0.49 -8.79 37.32
CA ALA A 531 -0.29 -9.11 38.52
C ALA A 531 -1.51 -8.20 38.66
N GLU A 532 -1.40 -6.91 38.35
CA GLU A 532 -2.55 -5.98 38.29
C GLU A 532 -3.61 -6.45 37.32
N ALA A 533 -3.19 -6.82 36.10
CA ALA A 533 -4.13 -7.31 35.06
C ALA A 533 -4.85 -8.59 35.53
N VAL A 534 -4.11 -9.54 36.08
CA VAL A 534 -4.66 -10.82 36.64
C VAL A 534 -5.63 -10.53 37.78
N GLN A 535 -5.27 -9.63 38.70
CA GLN A 535 -6.13 -9.27 39.83
C GLN A 535 -7.47 -8.68 39.34
N LYS A 536 -7.40 -7.72 38.37
CA LYS A 536 -8.60 -7.09 37.83
C LYS A 536 -9.46 -8.09 37.04
N ALA A 537 -8.86 -9.08 36.38
CA ALA A 537 -9.56 -10.15 35.68
C ALA A 537 -10.46 -10.98 36.59
N GLY A 538 -10.09 -11.17 37.84
CA GLY A 538 -10.82 -12.01 38.82
C GLY A 538 -12.31 -11.67 38.95
N ASP A 539 -12.64 -10.38 38.88
CA ASP A 539 -14.01 -9.87 39.04
C ASP A 539 -14.74 -9.63 37.70
N CYS A 540 -14.10 -9.92 36.54
CA CYS A 540 -14.66 -9.67 35.26
C CYS A 540 -15.39 -10.90 34.70
N ASP A 541 -16.37 -10.67 33.84
CA ASP A 541 -17.09 -11.72 33.11
C ASP A 541 -16.30 -12.19 31.85
N VAL A 542 -15.55 -11.27 31.24
CA VAL A 542 -14.74 -11.54 30.04
C VAL A 542 -13.51 -10.61 30.03
N ILE A 543 -12.44 -11.10 29.42
CA ILE A 543 -11.18 -10.39 29.21
C ILE A 543 -11.02 -10.12 27.71
N ILE A 544 -10.75 -8.87 27.33
CA ILE A 544 -10.35 -8.47 25.99
C ILE A 544 -8.86 -8.14 26.02
N ALA A 545 -8.04 -9.05 25.54
CA ALA A 545 -6.59 -8.89 25.44
C ALA A 545 -6.23 -8.30 24.07
N VAL A 546 -5.67 -7.09 24.04
CA VAL A 546 -5.30 -6.37 22.81
C VAL A 546 -3.79 -6.39 22.67
N LEU A 547 -3.31 -7.26 21.81
CA LEU A 547 -1.90 -7.60 21.64
C LEU A 547 -1.46 -7.43 20.19
N GLY A 548 -0.15 -7.47 19.93
CA GLY A 548 0.42 -7.44 18.59
C GLY A 548 1.64 -6.55 18.47
N GLU A 549 1.66 -5.74 17.43
CA GLU A 549 2.80 -4.92 17.01
C GLU A 549 2.40 -3.44 16.90
N ASP A 550 3.40 -2.57 16.84
CA ASP A 550 3.24 -1.15 16.59
C ASP A 550 3.97 -0.70 15.32
N GLU A 551 3.72 0.54 14.89
CA GLU A 551 4.38 1.13 13.73
C GLU A 551 5.90 1.32 13.88
N TYR A 552 6.44 1.22 15.12
CA TYR A 552 7.88 1.32 15.36
C TYR A 552 8.62 0.00 15.15
N ARG A 553 7.89 -1.13 15.06
CA ARG A 553 8.44 -2.50 14.86
C ARG A 553 8.07 -3.08 13.50
N THR A 554 7.21 -2.40 12.74
CA THR A 554 6.82 -2.76 11.38
C THR A 554 7.07 -1.61 10.41
N GLY A 555 7.07 -1.88 9.11
CA GLY A 555 7.31 -0.89 8.07
C GLY A 555 8.73 -0.94 7.50
N GLU A 556 9.08 0.04 6.71
CA GLU A 556 10.36 0.12 6.02
C GLU A 556 11.56 0.13 7.00
N SER A 557 12.58 -0.66 6.70
CA SER A 557 13.78 -0.87 7.52
C SER A 557 13.52 -1.50 8.89
N ARG A 558 12.44 -2.29 9.01
CA ARG A 558 12.00 -2.92 10.26
C ARG A 558 11.59 -4.38 10.07
N SER A 559 12.40 -5.13 9.30
CA SER A 559 12.20 -6.57 9.16
C SER A 559 12.49 -7.28 10.48
N ARG A 560 11.72 -8.34 10.76
CA ARG A 560 11.80 -9.11 12.00
C ARG A 560 12.56 -10.43 11.83
N THR A 561 13.12 -10.93 12.92
CA THR A 561 13.75 -12.26 12.99
C THR A 561 12.79 -13.33 13.48
N SER A 562 11.75 -12.95 14.24
CA SER A 562 10.69 -13.80 14.72
C SER A 562 9.32 -13.24 14.31
N LEU A 563 8.32 -14.12 14.21
CA LEU A 563 6.92 -13.77 14.03
C LEU A 563 6.08 -14.03 15.29
N ASP A 564 6.72 -14.28 16.43
CA ASP A 564 6.05 -14.42 17.71
C ASP A 564 5.54 -13.06 18.23
N LEU A 565 4.57 -13.09 19.13
CA LEU A 565 4.17 -11.90 19.88
C LEU A 565 5.39 -11.29 20.56
N PRO A 566 5.72 -10.01 20.31
CA PRO A 566 6.95 -9.42 20.83
C PRO A 566 6.91 -9.19 22.34
N GLY A 567 8.08 -9.15 22.97
CA GLY A 567 8.23 -8.82 24.39
C GLY A 567 7.55 -9.83 25.32
N ARG A 568 6.75 -9.32 26.27
CA ARG A 568 6.10 -10.13 27.32
C ARG A 568 4.63 -10.47 27.04
N GLN A 569 4.15 -10.21 25.84
CA GLN A 569 2.73 -10.34 25.50
C GLN A 569 2.24 -11.79 25.60
N GLN A 570 3.06 -12.78 25.24
CA GLN A 570 2.72 -14.19 25.39
C GLN A 570 2.55 -14.56 26.86
N GLN A 571 3.46 -14.12 27.75
CA GLN A 571 3.37 -14.39 29.19
C GLN A 571 2.13 -13.74 29.81
N LEU A 572 1.78 -12.51 29.38
CA LEU A 572 0.54 -11.87 29.82
C LEU A 572 -0.68 -12.69 29.41
N LEU A 573 -0.75 -13.13 28.14
CA LEU A 573 -1.86 -13.91 27.64
C LEU A 573 -2.03 -15.24 28.39
N GLU A 574 -0.95 -15.92 28.70
CA GLU A 574 -0.94 -17.15 29.51
C GLU A 574 -1.44 -16.90 30.96
N ALA A 575 -0.99 -15.80 31.57
CA ALA A 575 -1.41 -15.42 32.93
C ALA A 575 -2.92 -15.07 32.95
N LEU A 576 -3.43 -14.39 31.95
CA LEU A 576 -4.86 -14.09 31.83
C LEU A 576 -5.69 -15.36 31.61
N TYR A 577 -5.25 -16.26 30.76
CA TYR A 577 -5.91 -17.55 30.52
C TYR A 577 -5.97 -18.40 31.83
N ALA A 578 -4.91 -18.39 32.63
CA ALA A 578 -4.85 -19.11 33.90
C ALA A 578 -5.89 -18.66 34.96
N THR A 579 -6.49 -17.47 34.77
CA THR A 579 -7.61 -17.01 35.63
C THR A 579 -8.89 -17.81 35.45
N GLY A 580 -9.00 -18.63 34.39
CA GLY A 580 -10.20 -19.37 34.01
C GLY A 580 -11.34 -18.52 33.48
N LYS A 581 -11.14 -17.25 33.25
CA LYS A 581 -12.11 -16.35 32.61
C LYS A 581 -12.06 -16.50 31.09
N PRO A 582 -13.18 -16.31 30.37
CA PRO A 582 -13.15 -16.25 28.91
C PRO A 582 -12.25 -15.11 28.43
N VAL A 583 -11.33 -15.42 27.53
CA VAL A 583 -10.43 -14.45 26.92
C VAL A 583 -10.75 -14.31 25.45
N VAL A 584 -10.91 -13.08 24.97
CA VAL A 584 -10.92 -12.72 23.53
C VAL A 584 -9.60 -12.05 23.22
N LEU A 585 -8.87 -12.59 22.26
CA LEU A 585 -7.65 -11.98 21.74
C LEU A 585 -7.99 -11.10 20.54
N VAL A 586 -7.64 -9.83 20.63
CA VAL A 586 -7.69 -8.86 19.52
C VAL A 586 -6.26 -8.58 19.09
N LEU A 587 -5.92 -8.88 17.87
CA LEU A 587 -4.61 -8.66 17.30
C LEU A 587 -4.58 -7.35 16.50
N ILE A 588 -3.61 -6.48 16.82
CA ILE A 588 -3.26 -5.30 16.03
C ILE A 588 -1.80 -5.47 15.60
N ASN A 589 -1.55 -5.78 14.34
CA ASN A 589 -0.22 -6.15 13.83
C ASN A 589 -0.09 -5.87 12.34
N GLY A 590 1.15 -5.87 11.86
CA GLY A 590 1.46 -5.65 10.45
C GLY A 590 1.96 -6.89 9.72
N GLN A 591 2.16 -8.01 10.41
CA GLN A 591 2.72 -9.26 9.89
C GLN A 591 1.95 -10.46 10.47
N PRO A 592 1.82 -11.60 9.74
CA PRO A 592 1.20 -12.79 10.29
C PRO A 592 2.04 -13.35 11.45
N LEU A 593 1.40 -13.58 12.60
CA LEU A 593 2.06 -13.99 13.82
C LEU A 593 1.97 -15.51 14.06
N THR A 594 3.00 -16.11 14.68
CA THR A 594 3.06 -17.53 15.04
C THR A 594 2.34 -17.80 16.38
N ILE A 595 1.03 -17.57 16.41
CA ILE A 595 0.18 -17.60 17.61
C ILE A 595 -0.35 -18.99 17.97
N ASN A 596 0.44 -20.06 17.81
CA ASN A 596 0.00 -21.44 18.05
C ASN A 596 -0.60 -21.66 19.44
N TRP A 597 0.02 -21.06 20.48
CA TRP A 597 -0.49 -21.22 21.83
C TRP A 597 -1.88 -20.58 21.99
N ALA A 598 -2.06 -19.38 21.41
CA ALA A 598 -3.35 -18.68 21.43
C ALA A 598 -4.41 -19.47 20.64
N ASP A 599 -4.07 -19.97 19.46
CA ASP A 599 -4.97 -20.82 18.69
C ASP A 599 -5.45 -22.05 19.47
N LYS A 600 -4.56 -22.68 20.23
CA LYS A 600 -4.90 -23.86 21.01
C LYS A 600 -5.76 -23.54 22.24
N HIS A 601 -5.57 -22.40 22.91
CA HIS A 601 -6.11 -22.15 24.26
C HIS A 601 -7.15 -21.04 24.31
N ILE A 602 -7.07 -20.04 23.44
CA ILE A 602 -7.96 -18.88 23.45
C ILE A 602 -9.22 -19.19 22.61
N PRO A 603 -10.43 -19.03 23.17
CA PRO A 603 -11.65 -19.41 22.48
C PRO A 603 -12.05 -18.49 21.33
N ALA A 604 -11.62 -17.21 21.33
CA ALA A 604 -11.96 -16.29 20.26
C ALA A 604 -10.76 -15.38 19.91
N ILE A 605 -10.46 -15.25 18.63
CA ILE A 605 -9.33 -14.46 18.09
C ILE A 605 -9.83 -13.62 16.92
N LEU A 606 -9.65 -12.31 17.04
CA LEU A 606 -9.98 -11.31 16.00
C LEU A 606 -8.69 -10.65 15.50
N GLU A 607 -8.39 -10.81 14.22
CA GLU A 607 -7.30 -10.12 13.52
C GLU A 607 -7.81 -8.81 12.91
N THR A 608 -7.12 -7.72 13.17
CA THR A 608 -7.56 -6.38 12.75
C THR A 608 -6.53 -5.67 11.88
N TRP A 609 -5.33 -6.20 11.75
CA TRP A 609 -4.19 -5.51 11.18
C TRP A 609 -4.02 -4.13 11.85
N PHE A 610 -3.62 -3.09 11.09
CA PHE A 610 -3.65 -1.70 11.56
C PHE A 610 -4.91 -1.00 11.05
N PRO A 611 -5.97 -0.90 11.87
CA PRO A 611 -7.30 -0.47 11.44
C PRO A 611 -7.47 1.05 11.33
N ASN A 612 -6.49 1.86 11.81
CA ASN A 612 -6.50 3.32 11.77
C ASN A 612 -7.61 3.99 12.64
N CYS A 613 -8.08 5.20 12.28
CA CYS A 613 -8.76 6.16 13.17
C CYS A 613 -10.05 5.66 13.83
N GLN A 614 -10.86 4.82 13.16
CA GLN A 614 -12.09 4.23 13.73
C GLN A 614 -11.90 2.83 14.29
N GLY A 615 -10.64 2.37 14.40
CA GLY A 615 -10.32 1.01 14.79
C GLY A 615 -11.03 0.55 16.05
N GLY A 616 -10.95 1.30 17.13
CA GLY A 616 -11.63 0.95 18.38
C GLY A 616 -13.15 0.90 18.27
N THR A 617 -13.75 1.74 17.44
CA THR A 617 -15.20 1.73 17.17
C THR A 617 -15.60 0.42 16.48
N VAL A 618 -14.97 0.08 15.36
CA VAL A 618 -15.33 -1.10 14.55
C VAL A 618 -15.00 -2.41 15.28
N ILE A 619 -13.93 -2.45 16.06
CA ILE A 619 -13.59 -3.58 16.92
C ILE A 619 -14.68 -3.78 17.97
N ALA A 620 -15.11 -2.72 18.68
CA ALA A 620 -16.17 -2.81 19.68
C ALA A 620 -17.50 -3.26 19.05
N GLU A 621 -17.88 -2.75 17.89
CA GLU A 621 -19.06 -3.18 17.13
C GLU A 621 -19.02 -4.67 16.78
N THR A 622 -17.86 -5.14 16.34
CA THR A 622 -17.66 -6.55 16.00
C THR A 622 -17.77 -7.43 17.23
N LEU A 623 -17.03 -7.12 18.29
CA LEU A 623 -17.07 -7.90 19.53
C LEU A 623 -18.46 -7.98 20.14
N LEU A 624 -19.28 -6.94 19.98
CA LEU A 624 -20.63 -6.84 20.54
C LEU A 624 -21.75 -7.22 19.54
N GLY A 625 -21.41 -7.63 18.32
CA GLY A 625 -22.31 -8.19 17.33
C GLY A 625 -23.15 -7.20 16.54
N GLU A 626 -22.76 -5.92 16.54
CA GLU A 626 -23.37 -4.91 15.64
C GLU A 626 -22.84 -5.01 14.22
N HIS A 627 -21.60 -5.49 14.10
CA HIS A 627 -20.98 -5.86 12.84
C HIS A 627 -20.67 -7.36 12.83
N ASN A 628 -20.91 -8.04 11.71
CA ASN A 628 -20.52 -9.43 11.48
C ASN A 628 -19.24 -9.46 10.62
N PRO A 629 -18.11 -9.95 11.14
CA PRO A 629 -16.85 -9.94 10.38
C PRO A 629 -16.96 -10.83 9.14
N GLY A 630 -16.39 -10.36 8.05
CA GLY A 630 -16.37 -11.05 6.75
C GLY A 630 -15.05 -10.83 6.00
N GLY A 631 -14.02 -10.30 6.65
CA GLY A 631 -12.68 -10.20 6.11
C GLY A 631 -12.02 -11.57 5.95
N LYS A 632 -11.07 -11.68 5.01
CA LYS A 632 -10.33 -12.91 4.74
C LYS A 632 -8.82 -12.62 4.71
N LEU A 633 -8.02 -13.56 5.22
CA LEU A 633 -6.57 -13.46 5.20
C LEU A 633 -6.04 -13.34 3.77
N THR A 634 -5.12 -12.43 3.58
CA THR A 634 -4.39 -12.24 2.32
C THR A 634 -2.96 -12.77 2.38
N VAL A 635 -2.55 -13.23 3.56
CA VAL A 635 -1.27 -13.88 3.83
C VAL A 635 -1.49 -15.10 4.71
N THR A 636 -0.73 -16.14 4.46
CA THR A 636 -0.71 -17.37 5.26
C THR A 636 -0.07 -17.10 6.64
N PHE A 637 -0.70 -17.57 7.71
CA PHE A 637 -0.13 -17.58 9.07
C PHE A 637 0.69 -18.85 9.27
N PRO A 638 2.01 -18.76 9.43
CA PRO A 638 2.85 -19.93 9.68
C PRO A 638 2.76 -20.37 11.15
N LYS A 639 3.05 -21.64 11.41
CA LYS A 639 3.25 -22.15 12.78
C LYS A 639 4.63 -21.82 13.32
N SER A 640 5.59 -21.58 12.45
CA SER A 640 6.98 -21.31 12.82
C SER A 640 7.68 -20.52 11.74
N VAL A 641 8.53 -19.60 12.13
CA VAL A 641 9.40 -18.87 11.21
C VAL A 641 10.29 -19.80 10.36
N GLY A 642 10.59 -21.02 10.86
CA GLY A 642 11.34 -22.05 10.13
C GLY A 642 10.59 -22.67 8.94
N GLN A 643 9.29 -22.39 8.76
CA GLN A 643 8.51 -22.87 7.61
C GLN A 643 8.59 -21.95 6.40
N ILE A 644 9.18 -20.77 6.53
CA ILE A 644 9.23 -19.78 5.45
C ILE A 644 10.18 -20.30 4.33
N GLU A 645 9.72 -20.33 3.06
CA GLU A 645 8.46 -19.79 2.54
C GLU A 645 7.36 -20.83 2.62
N LEU A 646 6.21 -20.44 3.20
CA LEU A 646 5.00 -21.24 3.32
C LEU A 646 3.81 -20.44 2.77
N ASN A 647 3.96 -19.79 1.63
CA ASN A 647 2.99 -18.85 1.09
C ASN A 647 2.15 -19.49 -0.02
N PHE A 648 0.92 -19.05 -0.14
CA PHE A 648 0.05 -19.35 -1.27
C PHE A 648 0.42 -18.44 -2.48
N PRO A 649 0.40 -18.91 -3.73
CA PRO A 649 0.33 -20.31 -4.15
C PRO A 649 1.64 -21.05 -3.90
N PHE A 650 1.56 -22.35 -3.63
CA PHE A 650 2.70 -23.21 -3.41
C PHE A 650 2.77 -24.36 -4.43
N LYS A 651 3.99 -24.89 -4.64
CA LYS A 651 4.20 -26.00 -5.59
C LYS A 651 3.93 -27.34 -4.92
N PRO A 652 3.53 -28.38 -5.67
CA PRO A 652 3.36 -29.73 -5.17
C PRO A 652 4.55 -30.20 -4.36
N GLY A 653 4.31 -30.82 -3.23
CA GLY A 653 5.35 -31.31 -2.33
C GLY A 653 5.93 -30.28 -1.37
N SER A 654 5.71 -28.99 -1.57
CA SER A 654 6.19 -27.95 -0.64
C SER A 654 5.52 -28.07 0.72
N HIS A 655 4.22 -28.37 0.72
CA HIS A 655 3.37 -28.57 1.89
C HIS A 655 2.96 -30.04 2.07
N GLY A 656 3.46 -30.92 1.23
CA GLY A 656 3.07 -32.31 1.22
C GLY A 656 3.28 -32.98 2.58
N ALA A 657 2.25 -33.68 3.05
CA ALA A 657 2.39 -34.56 4.20
C ALA A 657 3.46 -35.60 3.87
N GLN A 658 4.56 -35.57 4.60
CA GLN A 658 5.45 -36.73 4.56
C GLN A 658 4.73 -37.90 5.21
N PRO A 659 4.80 -39.10 4.62
CA PRO A 659 4.29 -40.29 5.29
C PRO A 659 4.83 -40.37 6.70
N SER A 660 3.99 -40.72 7.64
CA SER A 660 4.37 -40.92 9.05
C SER A 660 5.49 -41.97 9.24
N SER A 661 5.71 -42.79 8.22
CA SER A 661 6.87 -43.65 8.06
C SER A 661 7.73 -43.11 6.91
N GLY A 662 8.73 -42.30 7.21
CA GLY A 662 9.80 -42.01 6.24
C GLY A 662 10.53 -43.28 5.84
N PRO A 663 11.47 -43.23 4.88
CA PRO A 663 12.21 -44.41 4.35
C PRO A 663 12.82 -45.32 5.42
N ASN A 664 13.01 -44.81 6.62
CA ASN A 664 13.59 -45.53 7.77
C ASN A 664 12.61 -45.72 8.93
N GLY A 665 11.28 -45.55 8.73
CA GLY A 665 10.31 -45.62 9.80
C GLY A 665 10.30 -44.43 10.76
N ALA A 666 11.15 -43.41 10.54
CA ALA A 666 11.17 -42.17 11.31
C ALA A 666 10.06 -41.25 10.83
N GLY A 667 9.27 -40.69 11.73
CA GLY A 667 8.25 -39.69 11.43
C GLY A 667 8.83 -38.39 10.85
N SER A 668 7.97 -37.48 10.47
CA SER A 668 8.40 -36.14 10.01
C SER A 668 9.21 -35.41 11.09
N THR A 669 10.34 -34.83 10.73
CA THR A 669 11.16 -33.99 11.62
C THR A 669 10.79 -32.51 11.55
N ARG A 670 9.76 -32.15 10.75
CA ARG A 670 9.33 -30.77 10.56
C ARG A 670 7.85 -30.58 10.92
N VAL A 671 7.54 -29.36 11.30
CA VAL A 671 6.14 -28.93 11.49
C VAL A 671 5.49 -28.82 10.12
N LEU A 672 4.32 -29.43 9.97
CA LEU A 672 3.56 -29.50 8.71
C LEU A 672 2.35 -28.59 8.73
N GLY A 673 2.03 -28.04 7.55
CA GLY A 673 0.88 -27.16 7.31
C GLY A 673 1.00 -25.82 8.00
N GLU A 674 0.15 -24.90 7.57
CA GLU A 674 -0.02 -23.56 8.11
C GLU A 674 -0.84 -23.54 9.40
N LEU A 675 -0.80 -22.43 10.13
CA LEU A 675 -1.72 -22.17 11.24
C LEU A 675 -3.08 -21.73 10.71
N TYR A 676 -3.10 -20.73 9.85
CA TYR A 676 -4.28 -20.30 9.09
C TYR A 676 -3.92 -20.12 7.62
N PRO A 677 -4.71 -20.71 6.70
CA PRO A 677 -4.42 -20.65 5.26
C PRO A 677 -4.79 -19.31 4.63
N PHE A 678 -4.23 -19.04 3.47
CA PHE A 678 -4.66 -17.95 2.59
C PHE A 678 -6.17 -18.01 2.31
N GLY A 679 -6.83 -16.85 2.35
CA GLY A 679 -8.27 -16.74 2.12
C GLY A 679 -9.14 -17.07 3.34
N TYR A 680 -8.55 -17.49 4.46
CA TYR A 680 -9.29 -17.89 5.67
C TYR A 680 -9.89 -16.70 6.42
N GLY A 681 -11.08 -16.92 6.98
CA GLY A 681 -11.78 -16.02 7.88
C GLY A 681 -13.20 -16.55 8.16
N LEU A 682 -13.61 -16.49 9.42
CA LEU A 682 -14.91 -16.93 9.91
C LEU A 682 -15.94 -15.79 9.89
N SER A 683 -17.21 -16.15 10.07
CA SER A 683 -18.34 -15.25 10.21
C SER A 683 -19.19 -15.66 11.40
N TYR A 684 -20.05 -14.76 11.91
CA TYR A 684 -21.09 -15.11 12.89
C TYR A 684 -22.30 -15.81 12.27
N THR A 685 -22.27 -16.06 10.97
CA THR A 685 -23.25 -16.83 10.21
C THR A 685 -22.57 -17.95 9.43
N THR A 686 -23.35 -18.78 8.75
CA THR A 686 -22.84 -19.90 7.95
C THR A 686 -23.33 -19.79 6.53
N PHE A 687 -22.51 -20.27 5.58
CA PHE A 687 -22.83 -20.24 4.16
C PHE A 687 -22.70 -21.64 3.56
N ASP A 688 -23.61 -22.00 2.66
CA ASP A 688 -23.60 -23.21 1.86
C ASP A 688 -23.37 -22.88 0.38
N TYR A 689 -22.66 -23.77 -0.32
CA TYR A 689 -22.29 -23.61 -1.73
C TYR A 689 -22.91 -24.76 -2.52
N SER A 690 -23.57 -24.47 -3.63
CA SER A 690 -24.26 -25.48 -4.45
C SER A 690 -24.20 -25.14 -5.94
N ASP A 691 -24.67 -26.10 -6.75
CA ASP A 691 -24.93 -25.95 -8.18
C ASP A 691 -23.73 -25.43 -8.99
N LEU A 692 -22.54 -25.95 -8.72
CA LEU A 692 -21.33 -25.59 -9.50
C LEU A 692 -21.50 -26.11 -10.94
N GLU A 693 -21.40 -25.23 -11.90
CA GLU A 693 -21.38 -25.51 -13.33
C GLU A 693 -20.20 -24.77 -13.99
N VAL A 694 -19.38 -25.52 -14.70
CA VAL A 694 -18.30 -24.94 -15.54
C VAL A 694 -18.62 -25.22 -17.00
N THR A 695 -18.71 -24.19 -17.81
CA THR A 695 -19.06 -24.30 -19.24
C THR A 695 -18.10 -23.54 -20.15
N PRO A 696 -17.72 -24.20 -21.27
CA PRO A 696 -17.98 -25.60 -21.65
C PRO A 696 -17.09 -26.58 -20.85
N LEU A 697 -17.45 -27.89 -20.84
CA LEU A 697 -16.62 -28.93 -20.20
C LEU A 697 -15.39 -29.30 -21.04
N GLU A 698 -15.49 -29.13 -22.34
CA GLU A 698 -14.38 -29.29 -23.29
C GLU A 698 -14.26 -28.04 -24.12
N GLN A 699 -13.05 -27.48 -24.22
CA GLN A 699 -12.78 -26.24 -24.94
C GLN A 699 -11.36 -26.29 -25.51
N SER A 700 -11.10 -25.55 -26.58
CA SER A 700 -9.73 -25.37 -27.05
C SER A 700 -8.90 -24.61 -26.02
N THR A 701 -7.58 -24.77 -26.07
CA THR A 701 -6.64 -23.99 -25.23
C THR A 701 -6.74 -22.47 -25.42
N GLN A 702 -7.49 -22.02 -26.42
CA GLN A 702 -7.73 -20.59 -26.72
C GLN A 702 -9.17 -20.16 -26.38
N GLY A 703 -9.96 -20.98 -25.74
CA GLY A 703 -11.36 -20.65 -25.44
C GLY A 703 -11.58 -20.27 -23.98
N ASP A 704 -12.67 -19.53 -23.75
CA ASP A 704 -13.03 -18.99 -22.45
C ASP A 704 -13.91 -20.00 -21.67
N TYR A 705 -13.89 -19.91 -20.34
CA TYR A 705 -14.74 -20.67 -19.43
C TYR A 705 -15.64 -19.74 -18.62
N THR A 706 -16.86 -20.20 -18.36
CA THR A 706 -17.77 -19.56 -17.40
C THR A 706 -18.02 -20.52 -16.24
N VAL A 707 -17.79 -20.04 -15.03
CA VAL A 707 -18.03 -20.79 -13.78
C VAL A 707 -19.23 -20.16 -13.07
N ARG A 708 -20.26 -20.94 -12.77
CA ARG A 708 -21.46 -20.52 -12.04
C ARG A 708 -21.66 -21.38 -10.82
N LEU A 709 -22.12 -20.78 -9.74
CA LEU A 709 -22.52 -21.47 -8.52
C LEU A 709 -23.53 -20.63 -7.75
N LYS A 710 -24.12 -21.23 -6.72
CA LYS A 710 -25.00 -20.55 -5.77
C LYS A 710 -24.40 -20.56 -4.38
N VAL A 711 -24.58 -19.45 -3.66
CA VAL A 711 -24.20 -19.32 -2.25
C VAL A 711 -25.43 -18.91 -1.44
N THR A 712 -25.68 -19.64 -0.35
CA THR A 712 -26.84 -19.44 0.53
C THR A 712 -26.38 -19.14 1.94
N ASN A 713 -26.91 -18.12 2.58
CA ASN A 713 -26.73 -17.88 4.01
C ASN A 713 -27.66 -18.80 4.78
N THR A 714 -27.10 -19.84 5.42
CA THR A 714 -27.86 -20.86 6.19
C THR A 714 -27.97 -20.52 7.68
N GLY A 715 -27.33 -19.45 8.11
CA GLY A 715 -27.37 -19.00 9.50
C GLY A 715 -28.51 -18.04 9.82
N LYS A 716 -28.42 -17.39 10.99
CA LYS A 716 -29.47 -16.52 11.53
C LYS A 716 -29.15 -15.03 11.45
N ARG A 717 -27.98 -14.66 10.95
CA ARG A 717 -27.50 -13.27 10.84
C ARG A 717 -27.19 -12.95 9.39
N ALA A 718 -27.40 -11.71 8.99
CA ALA A 718 -26.83 -11.21 7.75
C ALA A 718 -25.29 -11.24 7.83
N GLY A 719 -24.65 -11.51 6.70
CA GLY A 719 -23.19 -11.53 6.62
C GLY A 719 -22.69 -11.54 5.20
N ASP A 720 -21.42 -11.27 5.08
CA ASP A 720 -20.68 -11.30 3.83
C ASP A 720 -19.88 -12.60 3.72
N GLU A 721 -19.88 -13.19 2.53
CA GLU A 721 -18.97 -14.27 2.15
C GLU A 721 -18.09 -13.83 0.99
N VAL A 722 -16.84 -14.29 0.98
CA VAL A 722 -15.93 -14.14 -0.15
C VAL A 722 -15.77 -15.48 -0.84
N VAL A 723 -16.43 -15.62 -1.97
CA VAL A 723 -16.35 -16.81 -2.82
C VAL A 723 -15.05 -16.78 -3.59
N GLN A 724 -14.23 -17.83 -3.47
CA GLN A 724 -12.89 -17.89 -4.04
C GLN A 724 -12.82 -19.01 -5.06
N LEU A 725 -12.41 -18.68 -6.30
CA LEU A 725 -12.21 -19.63 -7.39
C LEU A 725 -10.73 -19.91 -7.57
N TYR A 726 -10.37 -21.16 -7.48
CA TYR A 726 -9.03 -21.68 -7.68
C TYR A 726 -8.99 -22.61 -8.89
N VAL A 727 -7.86 -22.62 -9.59
CA VAL A 727 -7.62 -23.50 -10.74
C VAL A 727 -6.34 -24.27 -10.53
N ARG A 728 -6.39 -25.56 -10.84
CA ARG A 728 -5.26 -26.49 -10.89
C ARG A 728 -5.10 -27.03 -12.31
N ASP A 729 -3.92 -26.90 -12.87
CA ASP A 729 -3.48 -27.72 -14.01
C ASP A 729 -3.01 -29.07 -13.46
N LYS A 730 -3.71 -30.15 -13.82
CA LYS A 730 -3.45 -31.47 -13.23
C LYS A 730 -2.12 -32.08 -13.68
N VAL A 731 -1.72 -31.82 -14.92
CA VAL A 731 -0.47 -32.34 -15.50
C VAL A 731 0.12 -31.32 -16.46
N SER A 732 1.25 -30.77 -16.10
CA SER A 732 1.94 -29.73 -16.88
C SER A 732 3.35 -30.15 -17.26
N SER A 733 3.91 -29.50 -18.29
CA SER A 733 5.28 -29.77 -18.78
C SER A 733 6.38 -29.34 -17.82
N VAL A 734 6.05 -28.52 -16.82
CA VAL A 734 6.92 -28.02 -15.77
C VAL A 734 6.21 -28.13 -14.42
N ILE A 735 6.95 -28.15 -13.31
CA ILE A 735 6.35 -28.06 -11.99
C ILE A 735 5.66 -26.68 -11.86
N THR A 736 4.34 -26.70 -11.72
CA THR A 736 3.53 -25.51 -11.48
C THR A 736 2.90 -25.54 -10.08
N TYR A 737 2.04 -24.56 -9.76
CA TYR A 737 1.41 -24.46 -8.45
C TYR A 737 0.30 -25.50 -8.27
N ASP A 738 0.13 -25.99 -7.03
CA ASP A 738 -0.90 -26.96 -6.67
C ASP A 738 -2.31 -26.40 -6.92
N SER A 739 -2.49 -25.11 -6.66
CA SER A 739 -3.68 -24.36 -7.07
C SER A 739 -3.33 -22.86 -7.14
N GLN A 740 -4.09 -22.12 -7.94
CA GLN A 740 -3.90 -20.68 -8.13
C GLN A 740 -5.25 -19.97 -8.04
N LEU A 741 -5.32 -18.86 -7.31
CA LEU A 741 -6.52 -18.01 -7.31
C LEU A 741 -6.72 -17.42 -8.73
N ARG A 742 -7.94 -17.51 -9.24
CA ARG A 742 -8.34 -17.00 -10.57
C ARG A 742 -9.66 -16.25 -10.57
N GLY A 743 -10.29 -16.14 -9.40
CA GLY A 743 -11.50 -15.36 -9.22
C GLY A 743 -11.84 -15.21 -7.75
N PHE A 744 -12.48 -14.11 -7.40
CA PHE A 744 -13.10 -13.93 -6.10
C PHE A 744 -14.28 -12.95 -6.22
N GLU A 745 -15.29 -13.18 -5.39
CA GLU A 745 -16.47 -12.32 -5.33
C GLU A 745 -16.96 -12.19 -3.89
N ARG A 746 -17.12 -10.94 -3.40
CA ARG A 746 -17.73 -10.69 -2.09
C ARG A 746 -19.22 -10.51 -2.24
N VAL A 747 -20.00 -11.36 -1.56
CA VAL A 747 -21.46 -11.34 -1.59
C VAL A 747 -22.04 -11.11 -0.20
N SER A 748 -22.96 -10.15 -0.09
CA SER A 748 -23.71 -9.89 1.15
C SER A 748 -25.04 -10.61 1.10
N LEU A 749 -25.37 -11.40 2.12
CA LEU A 749 -26.55 -12.29 2.15
C LEU A 749 -27.32 -12.10 3.46
N GLN A 750 -28.65 -11.93 3.34
CA GLN A 750 -29.58 -12.03 4.47
C GLN A 750 -29.78 -13.50 4.88
N PRO A 751 -30.23 -13.79 6.11
CA PRO A 751 -30.58 -15.15 6.51
C PRO A 751 -31.55 -15.82 5.53
N GLY A 752 -31.19 -17.00 5.00
CA GLY A 752 -31.95 -17.74 4.01
C GLY A 752 -31.84 -17.21 2.57
N GLU A 753 -31.12 -16.13 2.32
CA GLU A 753 -30.93 -15.59 0.97
C GLU A 753 -29.89 -16.41 0.20
N THR A 754 -30.17 -16.62 -1.09
CA THR A 754 -29.29 -17.28 -2.07
C THR A 754 -28.94 -16.31 -3.18
N LYS A 755 -27.65 -16.21 -3.53
CA LYS A 755 -27.17 -15.48 -4.71
C LYS A 755 -26.39 -16.38 -5.64
N GLU A 756 -26.50 -16.10 -6.94
CA GLU A 756 -25.66 -16.68 -7.96
C GLU A 756 -24.36 -15.89 -8.05
N VAL A 757 -23.24 -16.61 -8.17
CA VAL A 757 -21.90 -16.06 -8.42
C VAL A 757 -21.40 -16.60 -9.75
N ILE A 758 -20.84 -15.71 -10.58
CA ILE A 758 -20.37 -16.05 -11.91
C ILE A 758 -18.93 -15.54 -12.07
N PHE A 759 -18.04 -16.41 -12.55
CA PHE A 759 -16.69 -16.04 -12.96
C PHE A 759 -16.51 -16.30 -14.45
N HIS A 760 -15.75 -15.44 -15.11
CA HIS A 760 -15.33 -15.59 -16.49
C HIS A 760 -13.82 -15.71 -16.53
N LEU A 761 -13.32 -16.79 -17.11
CA LEU A 761 -11.89 -17.03 -17.26
C LEU A 761 -11.54 -17.07 -18.75
N THR A 762 -10.46 -16.40 -19.06
CA THR A 762 -9.86 -16.37 -20.39
C THR A 762 -8.69 -17.36 -20.45
N PRO A 763 -8.14 -17.68 -21.63
CA PRO A 763 -6.93 -18.48 -21.73
C PRO A 763 -5.78 -17.92 -20.89
N GLU A 764 -5.68 -16.59 -20.75
CA GLU A 764 -4.63 -15.96 -19.95
C GLU A 764 -4.68 -16.39 -18.46
N ASP A 765 -5.85 -16.70 -17.91
CA ASP A 765 -6.02 -17.16 -16.54
C ASP A 765 -5.53 -18.61 -16.32
N LEU A 766 -5.38 -19.39 -17.41
CA LEU A 766 -4.94 -20.77 -17.39
C LEU A 766 -3.49 -20.95 -17.81
N GLN A 767 -2.82 -19.90 -18.24
CA GLN A 767 -1.45 -19.94 -18.73
C GLN A 767 -0.43 -20.31 -17.67
N LEU A 768 0.59 -21.04 -18.11
CA LEU A 768 1.84 -21.24 -17.38
C LEU A 768 3.05 -20.85 -18.27
N LEU A 769 4.22 -20.67 -17.68
CA LEU A 769 5.48 -20.58 -18.43
C LEU A 769 5.98 -22.00 -18.71
N ASP A 770 6.01 -22.39 -19.99
CA ASP A 770 6.49 -23.71 -20.44
C ASP A 770 8.03 -23.88 -20.24
N ARG A 771 8.57 -25.02 -20.68
CA ARG A 771 10.03 -25.27 -20.58
C ARG A 771 10.89 -24.25 -21.32
N ASN A 772 10.32 -23.54 -22.29
CA ASN A 772 11.01 -22.53 -23.10
C ASN A 772 10.74 -21.11 -22.64
N MET A 773 10.18 -20.93 -21.44
CA MET A 773 9.80 -19.62 -20.89
C MET A 773 8.77 -18.86 -21.76
N ARG A 774 7.83 -19.58 -22.38
CA ARG A 774 6.71 -18.99 -23.14
C ARG A 774 5.42 -19.17 -22.39
N TRP A 775 4.60 -18.13 -22.31
CA TRP A 775 3.26 -18.20 -21.79
C TRP A 775 2.37 -19.02 -22.71
N THR A 776 1.76 -20.07 -22.19
CA THR A 776 0.93 -20.99 -22.97
C THR A 776 -0.10 -21.70 -22.06
N VAL A 777 -1.26 -22.04 -22.64
CA VAL A 777 -2.19 -23.00 -22.05
C VAL A 777 -1.84 -24.36 -22.65
N GLU A 778 -1.50 -25.32 -21.83
CA GLU A 778 -1.25 -26.70 -22.27
C GLU A 778 -2.56 -27.47 -22.38
N SER A 779 -2.64 -28.38 -23.34
CA SER A 779 -3.79 -29.28 -23.45
C SER A 779 -3.76 -30.31 -22.32
N GLY A 780 -4.90 -30.54 -21.66
CA GLY A 780 -5.00 -31.42 -20.51
C GLY A 780 -6.21 -31.15 -19.66
N GLU A 781 -6.26 -31.79 -18.51
CA GLU A 781 -7.31 -31.60 -17.52
C GLU A 781 -6.99 -30.45 -16.57
N PHE A 782 -7.95 -29.55 -16.43
CA PHE A 782 -7.95 -28.50 -15.42
C PHE A 782 -9.03 -28.76 -14.37
N GLU A 783 -8.70 -28.61 -13.10
CA GLU A 783 -9.65 -28.71 -12.00
C GLU A 783 -10.02 -27.31 -11.51
N PHE A 784 -11.28 -26.96 -11.61
CA PHE A 784 -11.86 -25.73 -11.06
C PHE A 784 -12.39 -26.02 -9.66
N MET A 785 -11.97 -25.25 -8.69
CA MET A 785 -12.24 -25.45 -7.29
C MET A 785 -12.82 -24.18 -6.69
N VAL A 786 -13.97 -24.28 -6.03
CA VAL A 786 -14.61 -23.13 -5.38
C VAL A 786 -14.70 -23.37 -3.88
N GLY A 787 -14.31 -22.37 -3.10
CA GLY A 787 -14.29 -22.49 -1.66
C GLY A 787 -14.30 -21.15 -0.92
N ALA A 788 -14.21 -21.25 0.40
CA ALA A 788 -14.14 -20.11 1.32
C ALA A 788 -12.69 -19.76 1.74
N SER A 789 -11.72 -20.60 1.37
CA SER A 789 -10.28 -20.37 1.50
C SER A 789 -9.52 -21.34 0.61
N SER A 790 -8.20 -21.20 0.50
CA SER A 790 -7.33 -22.13 -0.26
C SER A 790 -7.39 -23.59 0.27
N GLN A 791 -7.82 -23.82 1.50
CA GLN A 791 -7.95 -25.14 2.13
C GLN A 791 -9.41 -25.56 2.34
N ASP A 792 -10.35 -24.64 2.40
CA ASP A 792 -11.80 -24.94 2.51
C ASP A 792 -12.44 -24.93 1.11
N ILE A 793 -12.08 -25.94 0.31
CA ILE A 793 -12.67 -26.16 -1.03
C ILE A 793 -13.95 -26.96 -0.90
N ARG A 794 -15.07 -26.40 -1.31
CA ARG A 794 -16.41 -26.96 -1.15
C ARG A 794 -16.95 -27.64 -2.40
N LEU A 795 -16.61 -27.10 -3.58
CA LEU A 795 -17.08 -27.62 -4.87
C LEU A 795 -15.90 -27.76 -5.83
N ARG A 796 -15.95 -28.80 -6.68
CA ARG A 796 -14.92 -29.10 -7.68
C ARG A 796 -15.52 -29.56 -8.99
N GLN A 797 -14.95 -29.17 -10.12
CA GLN A 797 -15.27 -29.65 -11.43
C GLN A 797 -14.05 -29.70 -12.32
N THR A 798 -13.84 -30.83 -13.02
CA THR A 798 -12.78 -30.99 -14.01
C THR A 798 -13.30 -30.65 -15.39
N VAL A 799 -12.48 -29.95 -16.17
CA VAL A 799 -12.71 -29.65 -17.59
C VAL A 799 -11.52 -30.09 -18.42
N GLN A 800 -11.72 -30.23 -19.73
CA GLN A 800 -10.69 -30.64 -20.67
C GLN A 800 -10.32 -29.51 -21.61
N ALA A 801 -9.07 -29.06 -21.58
CA ALA A 801 -8.50 -28.19 -22.59
C ALA A 801 -7.97 -29.04 -23.76
N LEU A 802 -8.51 -28.80 -24.94
CA LEU A 802 -8.14 -29.49 -26.18
C LEU A 802 -7.09 -28.70 -26.96
N PRO A 803 -6.21 -29.35 -27.77
CA PRO A 803 -5.22 -28.68 -28.59
C PRO A 803 -5.75 -27.58 -29.49
#